data_d22c67023ddd9a7a94605f084e090dd4
#
_entry.id   d22c67023ddd9a7a94605f084e090dd4
#
_cell.length_a   1.000
_cell.length_b   1.000
_cell.length_c   1.000
_cell.angle_alpha   90.00
_cell.angle_beta   90.00
_cell.angle_gamma   90.00
#
_symmetry.space_group_name_H-M   'P 1'
#
loop_
_entity.id
_entity.type
_entity.pdbx_description
1 polymer ?
#
loop_
_entity_poly.entity_id
_entity_poly.type
_entity_poly.pdbx_seq_one_letter_code
_entity_poly.pdbx_strand_id
1 'polypeptide(L)'
;MRYLLIMLAVWLPMLAHAVEFDENTQFLPLGRAIQVFEDPTGEATIESVSSEAGTREFRPLQTRTFNAGYSRSAFWLKVDLLYRPRTADQHTDWLLELAYPPMDHVDFYSQDAVGRPTLIWQTGDMLPFASRQFKQNNYLFQLDVPPGQQRTVYLRLKSEGSLQGPLNLWSTHAYLEAQPARIYVFGLIYGVLLGMLVYNLFIFISVRDPDYLYYILYVASFGLYQMSINGVAIEYLWPNNPWWANASTPFLMATATLFACQFSRSFLVTHRLAPWLDKLLLTMVGAAAVVMGIALFLGYGPALRSATYLVVGGALVIYLAGIVAIAKGERVGRYFVIAWSVFMVGGVIFGLMLLGKLPNTFLTMYACHIGTVLEMALLSMALADRINHARRQQAQTLLATGRDLERLNQQLATSNRLKDEFLATLTHELRTPMNGVIGSLELMQTLKLGDELEMYQQTAASSAQDMMSMINGILTLTELQAGVLYAECDAFEVSELFGQLHERFNSPAQAKSLGLTFDLDDKLPATVRGDADKLYQCVECLLDNAIKFTREGEIRVRVSGQPQDLDRLRLRIEVMDTGIGFNRLDEVKLYEHFFQVDGSMTRQYGGLGVGLAICRKLVELQGGELSHHSEPGQGSCFTLSLPMLMAIPGAVRKTPELKAHWGI
;
A
#
# COMPACT_ATOMS: atom_id res chain seq x y z
N MET A 1 83.29 28.61 11.07
CA MET A 1 83.23 28.70 9.58
C MET A 1 82.25 27.67 8.97
N ARG A 2 82.13 26.42 9.44
CA ARG A 2 81.17 25.41 8.92
C ARG A 2 79.70 25.75 9.16
N TYR A 3 79.37 26.37 10.26
CA TYR A 3 77.97 26.76 10.59
C TYR A 3 77.49 28.01 9.86
N LEU A 4 78.37 28.88 9.42
CA LEU A 4 78.05 30.08 8.65
C LEU A 4 77.75 29.73 7.18
N LEU A 5 78.42 28.69 6.64
CA LEU A 5 78.13 28.17 5.29
C LEU A 5 76.79 27.40 5.22
N ILE A 6 76.35 26.73 6.32
CA ILE A 6 75.07 26.07 6.40
C ILE A 6 73.94 27.10 6.54
N MET A 7 74.15 28.22 7.27
CA MET A 7 73.19 29.31 7.35
C MET A 7 73.07 30.10 6.04
N LEU A 8 74.11 30.25 5.25
CA LEU A 8 74.05 30.90 3.93
C LEU A 8 73.41 30.03 2.87
N ALA A 9 73.50 28.69 3.00
CA ALA A 9 72.77 27.75 2.10
C ALA A 9 71.26 27.69 2.29
N VAL A 10 70.78 28.14 3.45
CA VAL A 10 69.32 28.21 3.75
C VAL A 10 68.66 29.46 3.18
N TRP A 11 69.42 30.45 2.76
CA TRP A 11 68.97 31.74 2.21
C TRP A 11 69.14 31.90 0.69
N LEU A 12 69.57 30.86 -0.04
CA LEU A 12 69.40 30.88 -1.47
C LEU A 12 67.88 30.83 -1.79
N PRO A 13 67.29 31.87 -2.44
CA PRO A 13 65.96 31.77 -2.97
C PRO A 13 65.96 30.53 -3.87
N MET A 14 65.11 29.56 -3.60
CA MET A 14 64.83 28.51 -4.56
C MET A 14 64.35 29.22 -5.82
N LEU A 15 65.25 29.49 -6.76
CA LEU A 15 64.87 29.90 -8.11
C LEU A 15 63.91 28.85 -8.63
N ALA A 16 62.71 29.25 -8.85
CA ALA A 16 61.72 28.39 -9.47
C ALA A 16 62.22 27.97 -10.83
N HIS A 17 62.69 26.75 -10.95
CA HIS A 17 63.17 26.22 -12.22
C HIS A 17 61.96 25.99 -13.11
N ALA A 18 62.09 26.37 -14.37
CA ALA A 18 61.05 26.01 -15.38
C ALA A 18 60.90 24.51 -15.38
N VAL A 19 59.63 24.06 -15.53
CA VAL A 19 59.32 22.64 -15.63
C VAL A 19 59.80 22.12 -16.96
N GLU A 20 60.85 21.29 -16.93
CA GLU A 20 61.39 20.66 -18.13
C GLU A 20 60.57 19.41 -18.47
N PHE A 21 60.22 19.26 -19.74
CA PHE A 21 59.54 18.10 -20.28
C PHE A 21 60.03 17.84 -21.71
N ASP A 22 59.81 16.58 -22.17
CA ASP A 22 60.27 16.13 -23.48
C ASP A 22 59.13 15.41 -24.25
N GLU A 23 59.40 14.93 -25.45
CA GLU A 23 58.48 14.24 -26.34
C GLU A 23 57.91 12.95 -25.76
N ASN A 24 58.58 12.34 -24.74
CA ASN A 24 58.07 11.14 -24.05
C ASN A 24 57.13 11.48 -22.89
N THR A 25 56.98 12.76 -22.58
CA THR A 25 56.09 13.21 -21.52
C THR A 25 54.64 13.10 -21.96
N GLN A 26 53.93 12.10 -21.46
CA GLN A 26 52.50 11.88 -21.77
C GLN A 26 51.61 12.71 -20.86
N PHE A 27 51.90 12.73 -19.56
CA PHE A 27 51.12 13.39 -18.50
C PHE A 27 52.06 13.94 -17.42
N LEU A 28 51.87 15.19 -17.05
CA LEU A 28 52.71 15.86 -16.04
C LEU A 28 51.83 16.73 -15.12
N PRO A 29 51.64 16.35 -13.84
CA PRO A 29 50.98 17.20 -12.85
C PRO A 29 51.89 18.39 -12.50
N LEU A 30 51.38 19.61 -12.68
CA LEU A 30 52.18 20.85 -12.52
C LEU A 30 52.14 21.40 -11.09
N GLY A 31 51.40 20.81 -10.17
CA GLY A 31 51.06 21.40 -8.88
C GLY A 31 52.20 22.02 -8.09
N ARG A 32 53.38 21.33 -7.95
CA ARG A 32 54.53 21.88 -7.24
C ARG A 32 55.32 22.93 -8.02
N ALA A 33 55.08 23.03 -9.31
CA ALA A 33 55.71 24.01 -10.17
C ALA A 33 54.93 25.32 -10.28
N ILE A 34 53.69 25.32 -9.72
CA ILE A 34 52.85 26.51 -9.72
C ILE A 34 53.35 27.51 -8.71
N GLN A 35 53.44 28.75 -9.15
CA GLN A 35 53.59 29.92 -8.29
C GLN A 35 52.24 30.62 -8.21
N VAL A 36 51.86 31.08 -7.02
CA VAL A 36 50.53 31.65 -6.73
C VAL A 36 50.66 33.07 -6.24
N PHE A 37 49.87 33.96 -6.82
CA PHE A 37 49.66 35.31 -6.32
C PHE A 37 48.19 35.48 -5.97
N GLU A 38 47.87 35.91 -4.75
CA GLU A 38 46.52 36.24 -4.30
C GLU A 38 46.23 37.72 -4.55
N ASP A 39 45.16 37.99 -5.27
CA ASP A 39 44.65 39.34 -5.52
C ASP A 39 43.34 39.54 -4.74
N PRO A 40 43.39 40.13 -3.52
CA PRO A 40 42.23 40.34 -2.67
C PRO A 40 41.21 41.30 -3.27
N THR A 41 41.62 42.21 -4.13
CA THR A 41 40.76 43.21 -4.77
C THR A 41 40.07 42.64 -6.02
N GLY A 42 40.72 41.70 -6.68
CA GLY A 42 40.29 41.14 -7.97
C GLY A 42 40.47 42.12 -9.13
N GLU A 43 41.23 43.18 -8.93
CA GLU A 43 41.47 44.25 -9.93
C GLU A 43 42.82 44.14 -10.63
N ALA A 44 43.73 43.25 -10.17
CA ALA A 44 45.03 43.08 -10.78
C ALA A 44 44.90 42.66 -12.25
N THR A 45 45.64 43.35 -13.11
CA THR A 45 45.71 43.08 -14.56
C THR A 45 46.94 42.26 -14.89
N ILE A 46 46.96 41.65 -16.08
CA ILE A 46 48.10 40.83 -16.52
C ILE A 46 49.38 41.67 -16.60
N GLU A 47 49.27 42.93 -16.97
CA GLU A 47 50.42 43.84 -17.04
C GLU A 47 51.01 44.11 -15.66
N SER A 48 50.18 44.31 -14.65
CA SER A 48 50.62 44.52 -13.26
C SER A 48 51.27 43.27 -12.69
N VAL A 49 50.65 42.09 -12.91
CA VAL A 49 51.09 40.80 -12.35
C VAL A 49 52.34 40.27 -13.03
N SER A 50 52.54 40.54 -14.34
CA SER A 50 53.73 40.14 -15.11
C SER A 50 54.86 41.10 -15.00
N SER A 51 54.69 42.28 -14.40
CA SER A 51 55.77 43.27 -14.14
C SER A 51 56.83 42.66 -13.21
N GLU A 52 58.01 43.29 -13.17
CA GLU A 52 59.08 42.84 -12.29
C GLU A 52 58.69 42.89 -10.81
N ALA A 53 57.93 43.90 -10.41
CA ALA A 53 57.36 44.03 -9.08
C ALA A 53 56.33 42.96 -8.78
N GLY A 54 55.31 42.74 -9.68
CA GLY A 54 54.30 41.76 -9.56
C GLY A 54 54.81 40.32 -9.52
N THR A 55 55.82 40.03 -10.33
CA THR A 55 56.47 38.70 -10.37
C THR A 55 57.10 38.32 -9.02
N ARG A 56 57.59 39.30 -8.23
CA ARG A 56 58.16 39.08 -6.89
C ARG A 56 57.11 38.72 -5.83
N GLU A 57 55.89 38.97 -6.08
CA GLU A 57 54.77 38.64 -5.14
C GLU A 57 54.31 37.20 -5.26
N PHE A 58 54.65 36.50 -6.33
CA PHE A 58 54.34 35.08 -6.51
C PHE A 58 55.08 34.21 -5.50
N ARG A 59 54.34 33.31 -4.87
CA ARG A 59 54.88 32.34 -3.91
C ARG A 59 54.78 30.92 -4.47
N PRO A 60 55.84 30.10 -4.35
CA PRO A 60 55.77 28.72 -4.81
C PRO A 60 54.76 27.92 -4.02
N LEU A 61 53.94 27.11 -4.71
CA LEU A 61 52.95 26.25 -4.10
C LEU A 61 53.63 25.08 -3.38
N GLN A 62 53.36 24.92 -2.08
CA GLN A 62 53.95 23.84 -1.26
C GLN A 62 53.20 22.50 -1.41
N THR A 63 51.98 22.54 -1.90
CA THR A 63 51.10 21.36 -2.06
C THR A 63 51.12 20.84 -3.49
N ARG A 64 50.63 19.60 -3.70
CA ARG A 64 50.51 19.02 -5.04
C ARG A 64 49.39 19.62 -5.88
N THR A 65 48.46 20.32 -5.26
CA THR A 65 47.30 20.92 -5.92
C THR A 65 47.02 22.26 -5.26
N PHE A 66 46.75 23.28 -6.06
CA PHE A 66 46.29 24.57 -5.55
C PHE A 66 44.89 24.41 -4.95
N ASN A 67 44.71 24.90 -3.73
CA ASN A 67 43.43 24.90 -3.05
C ASN A 67 43.39 26.09 -2.06
N ALA A 68 42.59 27.10 -2.40
CA ALA A 68 42.36 28.28 -1.55
C ALA A 68 41.04 28.16 -0.76
N GLY A 69 40.28 27.07 -0.92
CA GLY A 69 38.98 26.92 -0.30
C GLY A 69 37.98 27.97 -0.77
N TYR A 70 37.17 28.48 0.15
CA TYR A 70 36.19 29.55 -0.14
C TYR A 70 36.88 30.91 0.04
N SER A 71 37.17 31.61 -1.05
CA SER A 71 37.77 32.96 -1.05
C SER A 71 37.01 33.91 -1.97
N ARG A 72 37.08 35.21 -1.70
CA ARG A 72 36.58 36.27 -2.60
C ARG A 72 37.67 36.84 -3.47
N SER A 73 38.94 36.52 -3.14
CA SER A 73 40.11 36.96 -3.89
C SER A 73 40.15 36.31 -5.28
N ALA A 74 40.71 36.98 -6.25
CA ALA A 74 41.19 36.33 -7.47
C ALA A 74 42.59 35.74 -7.20
N PHE A 75 42.89 34.63 -7.85
CA PHE A 75 44.19 33.99 -7.73
C PHE A 75 44.84 33.86 -9.10
N TRP A 76 46.09 34.27 -9.17
CA TRP A 76 46.91 34.11 -10.35
C TRP A 76 47.85 32.94 -10.15
N LEU A 77 47.76 31.96 -11.05
CA LEU A 77 48.65 30.81 -11.09
C LEU A 77 49.64 31.04 -12.22
N LYS A 78 50.92 31.01 -11.91
CA LYS A 78 52.00 31.15 -12.88
C LYS A 78 52.77 29.85 -12.98
N VAL A 79 53.06 29.41 -14.20
CA VAL A 79 53.90 28.23 -14.48
C VAL A 79 54.88 28.55 -15.61
N ASP A 80 56.13 28.24 -15.38
CA ASP A 80 57.18 28.34 -16.38
C ASP A 80 57.48 26.96 -16.98
N LEU A 81 57.29 26.81 -18.28
CA LEU A 81 57.39 25.55 -19.02
C LEU A 81 58.59 25.62 -19.98
N LEU A 82 59.40 24.55 -20.06
CA LEU A 82 60.53 24.44 -20.96
C LEU A 82 60.48 23.08 -21.69
N TYR A 83 60.12 23.10 -22.96
CA TYR A 83 60.13 21.91 -23.79
C TYR A 83 61.57 21.66 -24.34
N ARG A 84 62.15 20.51 -23.99
CA ARG A 84 63.48 20.07 -24.44
C ARG A 84 63.36 18.71 -25.16
N PRO A 85 63.01 18.73 -26.46
CA PRO A 85 62.97 17.49 -27.22
C PRO A 85 64.41 16.89 -27.34
N ARG A 86 64.48 15.56 -27.29
CA ARG A 86 65.71 14.78 -27.46
C ARG A 86 65.88 14.30 -28.89
N THR A 87 64.80 14.31 -29.66
CA THR A 87 64.75 13.88 -31.06
C THR A 87 64.35 15.03 -31.98
N ALA A 88 64.67 14.92 -33.28
CA ALA A 88 64.25 15.90 -34.28
C ALA A 88 62.76 15.95 -34.57
N ASP A 89 62.02 14.94 -34.10
CA ASP A 89 60.59 14.89 -34.24
C ASP A 89 59.93 15.78 -33.17
N GLN A 90 59.44 16.94 -33.58
CA GLN A 90 58.98 18.00 -32.68
C GLN A 90 57.46 17.96 -32.57
N HIS A 91 56.97 17.48 -31.44
CA HIS A 91 55.58 17.71 -31.06
C HIS A 91 55.45 19.08 -30.38
N THR A 92 54.73 20.00 -30.97
CA THR A 92 54.49 21.33 -30.42
C THR A 92 53.12 21.45 -29.74
N ASP A 93 52.21 20.48 -29.95
CA ASP A 93 50.84 20.55 -29.49
C ASP A 93 50.66 19.91 -28.11
N TRP A 94 50.61 20.76 -27.12
CA TRP A 94 50.37 20.40 -25.73
C TRP A 94 49.01 20.91 -25.27
N LEU A 95 48.39 20.22 -24.28
CA LEU A 95 47.14 20.61 -23.67
C LEU A 95 47.37 20.90 -22.18
N LEU A 96 46.97 22.08 -21.75
CA LEU A 96 46.93 22.47 -20.35
C LEU A 96 45.51 22.22 -19.83
N GLU A 97 45.38 21.29 -18.89
CA GLU A 97 44.09 20.93 -18.27
C GLU A 97 43.99 21.56 -16.89
N LEU A 98 42.94 22.35 -16.63
CA LEU A 98 42.44 22.67 -15.30
C LEU A 98 41.32 21.69 -14.97
N ALA A 99 41.61 20.67 -14.16
CA ALA A 99 40.75 19.56 -13.89
C ALA A 99 39.77 19.84 -12.72
N TYR A 100 39.07 20.97 -12.80
CA TYR A 100 38.06 21.40 -11.82
C TYR A 100 36.90 22.15 -12.51
N PRO A 101 35.83 21.48 -12.90
CA PRO A 101 34.72 22.08 -13.64
C PRO A 101 34.00 23.25 -12.95
N PRO A 102 33.76 23.25 -11.59
CA PRO A 102 33.03 24.33 -10.93
C PRO A 102 33.91 25.56 -10.67
N MET A 103 34.31 26.27 -11.72
CA MET A 103 35.10 27.49 -11.64
C MET A 103 34.37 28.61 -12.37
N ASP A 104 34.01 29.70 -11.67
CA ASP A 104 33.14 30.76 -12.21
C ASP A 104 33.82 31.49 -13.37
N HIS A 105 35.08 31.88 -13.20
CA HIS A 105 35.87 32.58 -14.20
C HIS A 105 37.30 32.02 -14.29
N VAL A 106 37.74 31.72 -15.51
CA VAL A 106 39.06 31.25 -15.86
C VAL A 106 39.57 32.06 -17.04
N ASP A 107 40.60 32.90 -16.80
CA ASP A 107 41.26 33.64 -17.85
C ASP A 107 42.62 33.02 -18.08
N PHE A 108 42.92 32.58 -19.29
CA PHE A 108 44.16 31.95 -19.68
C PHE A 108 45.00 32.91 -20.50
N TYR A 109 46.24 33.15 -20.03
CA TYR A 109 47.20 33.99 -20.69
C TYR A 109 48.45 33.18 -21.03
N SER A 110 49.02 33.43 -22.20
CA SER A 110 50.32 32.89 -22.61
C SER A 110 51.18 33.99 -23.24
N GLN A 111 52.48 33.79 -23.24
CA GLN A 111 53.40 34.74 -23.90
C GLN A 111 53.22 34.67 -25.41
N ASP A 112 53.23 35.84 -26.05
CA ASP A 112 53.30 35.96 -27.51
C ASP A 112 54.74 35.71 -28.03
N ALA A 113 54.95 35.84 -29.34
CA ALA A 113 56.28 35.68 -29.98
C ALA A 113 57.31 36.69 -29.49
N VAL A 114 56.90 37.79 -28.87
CA VAL A 114 57.79 38.88 -28.33
C VAL A 114 57.96 38.69 -26.81
N GLY A 115 57.37 37.67 -26.22
CA GLY A 115 57.45 37.35 -24.78
C GLY A 115 56.51 38.17 -23.90
N ARG A 116 55.48 38.85 -24.46
CA ARG A 116 54.49 39.59 -23.70
C ARG A 116 53.28 38.66 -23.38
N PRO A 117 52.81 38.61 -22.12
CA PRO A 117 51.66 37.83 -21.78
C PRO A 117 50.39 38.48 -22.38
N THR A 118 49.62 37.70 -23.14
CA THR A 118 48.38 38.09 -23.79
C THR A 118 47.26 37.16 -23.38
N LEU A 119 46.03 37.70 -23.30
CA LEU A 119 44.86 36.90 -23.06
C LEU A 119 44.62 36.00 -24.28
N ILE A 120 44.68 34.71 -24.09
CA ILE A 120 44.40 33.71 -25.14
C ILE A 120 42.95 33.26 -25.10
N TRP A 121 42.44 32.99 -23.89
CA TRP A 121 41.10 32.46 -23.74
C TRP A 121 40.46 32.90 -22.44
N GLN A 122 39.11 33.10 -22.47
CA GLN A 122 38.29 33.41 -21.30
C GLN A 122 37.11 32.46 -21.26
N THR A 123 36.92 31.79 -20.12
CA THR A 123 35.88 30.82 -19.91
C THR A 123 35.50 30.71 -18.42
N GLY A 124 34.58 29.83 -18.08
CA GLY A 124 34.11 29.59 -16.73
C GLY A 124 32.70 29.00 -16.76
N ASP A 125 32.17 28.58 -15.62
CA ASP A 125 30.79 28.06 -15.53
C ASP A 125 29.73 29.18 -15.38
N MET A 126 30.18 30.43 -15.14
CA MET A 126 29.37 31.65 -15.28
C MET A 126 29.23 32.12 -16.72
N LEU A 127 29.89 31.45 -17.66
CA LEU A 127 29.78 31.69 -19.08
C LEU A 127 29.09 30.49 -19.77
N PRO A 128 28.45 30.71 -20.95
CA PRO A 128 27.88 29.60 -21.71
C PRO A 128 28.92 28.51 -22.00
N PHE A 129 28.50 27.24 -22.02
CA PHE A 129 29.39 26.10 -22.28
C PHE A 129 30.20 26.26 -23.59
N ALA A 130 29.61 26.94 -24.57
CA ALA A 130 30.27 27.26 -25.83
C ALA A 130 31.53 28.16 -25.68
N SER A 131 31.71 28.85 -24.52
CA SER A 131 32.91 29.63 -24.23
C SER A 131 34.17 28.77 -24.03
N ARG A 132 34.04 27.46 -23.84
CA ARG A 132 35.17 26.54 -23.68
C ARG A 132 35.87 26.31 -25.02
N GLN A 133 37.18 26.36 -25.01
CA GLN A 133 38.00 26.11 -26.22
C GLN A 133 37.77 24.69 -26.75
N PHE A 134 37.71 23.72 -25.85
CA PHE A 134 37.30 22.35 -26.15
C PHE A 134 36.00 22.04 -25.42
N LYS A 135 35.07 21.38 -26.09
CA LYS A 135 33.79 21.00 -25.51
C LYS A 135 33.94 19.78 -24.58
N GLN A 136 34.53 20.02 -23.45
CA GLN A 136 34.82 19.02 -22.42
C GLN A 136 34.38 19.55 -21.04
N ASN A 137 34.12 18.63 -20.10
CA ASN A 137 33.74 19.00 -18.74
C ASN A 137 34.84 19.72 -17.94
N ASN A 138 36.12 19.42 -18.19
CA ASN A 138 37.25 20.18 -17.67
C ASN A 138 37.63 21.33 -18.61
N TYR A 139 38.37 22.32 -18.09
CA TYR A 139 38.90 23.39 -18.92
C TYR A 139 40.21 22.95 -19.54
N LEU A 140 40.26 22.97 -20.87
CA LEU A 140 41.40 22.60 -21.69
C LEU A 140 41.85 23.79 -22.53
N PHE A 141 43.14 24.04 -22.53
CA PHE A 141 43.75 25.10 -23.32
C PHE A 141 44.84 24.50 -24.19
N GLN A 142 44.79 24.79 -25.48
CA GLN A 142 45.88 24.43 -26.38
C GLN A 142 47.10 25.32 -26.10
N LEU A 143 48.25 24.71 -25.98
CA LEU A 143 49.49 25.38 -25.64
C LEU A 143 50.57 25.00 -26.65
N ASP A 144 51.08 26.02 -27.31
CA ASP A 144 52.24 25.90 -28.19
C ASP A 144 53.52 26.27 -27.41
N VAL A 145 54.41 25.30 -27.23
CA VAL A 145 55.69 25.48 -26.53
C VAL A 145 56.82 25.18 -27.51
N PRO A 146 57.47 26.22 -28.09
CA PRO A 146 58.56 26.02 -29.02
C PRO A 146 59.75 25.33 -28.35
N PRO A 147 60.47 24.45 -29.07
CA PRO A 147 61.64 23.76 -28.54
C PRO A 147 62.71 24.69 -28.04
N GLY A 148 63.27 24.42 -26.85
CA GLY A 148 64.37 25.16 -26.26
C GLY A 148 64.02 26.57 -25.74
N GLN A 149 62.75 26.98 -25.87
CA GLN A 149 62.26 28.26 -25.35
C GLN A 149 61.45 28.07 -24.08
N GLN A 150 61.68 28.92 -23.10
CA GLN A 150 60.83 28.96 -21.91
C GLN A 150 59.53 29.70 -22.26
N ARG A 151 58.40 29.07 -21.91
CA ARG A 151 57.07 29.63 -22.08
C ARG A 151 56.40 29.80 -20.71
N THR A 152 56.10 31.04 -20.34
CA THR A 152 55.40 31.35 -19.11
C THR A 152 53.88 31.43 -19.41
N VAL A 153 53.10 30.72 -18.64
CA VAL A 153 51.62 30.75 -18.70
C VAL A 153 51.04 31.27 -17.38
N TYR A 154 49.95 32.02 -17.49
CA TYR A 154 49.22 32.52 -16.33
C TYR A 154 47.74 32.09 -16.44
N LEU A 155 47.18 31.65 -15.32
CA LEU A 155 45.75 31.45 -15.18
C LEU A 155 45.26 32.36 -14.06
N ARG A 156 44.27 33.20 -14.37
CA ARG A 156 43.54 33.95 -13.36
C ARG A 156 42.26 33.20 -13.05
N LEU A 157 42.12 32.80 -11.79
CA LEU A 157 40.99 32.05 -11.27
C LEU A 157 40.19 32.93 -10.30
N LYS A 158 38.89 33.03 -10.50
CA LYS A 158 37.99 33.72 -9.58
C LYS A 158 36.71 32.95 -9.47
N SER A 159 36.28 32.64 -8.22
CA SER A 159 35.04 31.94 -7.97
C SER A 159 34.46 32.31 -6.60
N GLU A 160 33.15 32.39 -6.51
CA GLU A 160 32.45 32.45 -5.24
C GLU A 160 32.38 31.09 -4.53
N GLY A 161 32.63 30.00 -5.25
CA GLY A 161 32.71 28.63 -4.78
C GLY A 161 34.06 28.27 -4.18
N SER A 162 34.36 26.97 -4.09
CA SER A 162 35.65 26.46 -3.67
C SER A 162 36.66 26.63 -4.81
N LEU A 163 37.74 27.33 -4.53
CA LEU A 163 38.82 27.57 -5.49
C LEU A 163 39.83 26.43 -5.43
N GLN A 164 39.81 25.56 -6.43
CA GLN A 164 40.76 24.46 -6.60
C GLN A 164 41.35 24.51 -8.01
N GLY A 165 42.62 24.23 -8.14
CA GLY A 165 43.30 24.30 -9.42
C GLY A 165 44.25 23.12 -9.64
N PRO A 166 43.76 21.89 -9.80
CA PRO A 166 44.59 20.79 -10.28
C PRO A 166 44.94 21.05 -11.75
N LEU A 167 46.20 21.46 -11.96
CA LEU A 167 46.70 21.82 -13.26
C LEU A 167 47.61 20.70 -13.79
N ASN A 168 47.33 20.23 -14.99
CA ASN A 168 48.05 19.14 -15.63
C ASN A 168 48.45 19.51 -17.05
N LEU A 169 49.68 19.10 -17.45
CA LEU A 169 50.13 19.18 -18.82
C LEU A 169 50.01 17.79 -19.47
N TRP A 170 49.40 17.75 -20.65
CA TRP A 170 49.21 16.54 -21.44
C TRP A 170 49.79 16.68 -22.82
N SER A 171 50.37 15.59 -23.36
CA SER A 171 50.48 15.51 -24.81
C SER A 171 49.09 15.28 -25.40
N THR A 172 48.77 15.86 -26.56
CA THR A 172 47.47 15.72 -27.21
C THR A 172 47.10 14.26 -27.42
N HIS A 173 48.05 13.42 -27.82
CA HIS A 173 47.84 11.97 -28.02
C HIS A 173 47.45 11.27 -26.71
N ALA A 174 48.22 11.45 -25.64
CA ALA A 174 47.92 10.83 -24.34
C ALA A 174 46.59 11.28 -23.75
N TYR A 175 46.19 12.54 -23.94
CA TYR A 175 44.90 13.04 -23.54
C TYR A 175 43.75 12.32 -24.26
N LEU A 176 43.87 12.17 -25.59
CA LEU A 176 42.87 11.46 -26.40
C LEU A 176 42.77 9.96 -26.03
N GLU A 177 43.89 9.32 -25.72
CA GLU A 177 43.91 7.93 -25.24
C GLU A 177 43.24 7.75 -23.84
N ALA A 178 43.39 8.76 -22.96
CA ALA A 178 42.81 8.70 -21.62
C ALA A 178 41.31 9.00 -21.56
N GLN A 179 40.76 9.72 -22.56
CA GLN A 179 39.36 10.17 -22.56
C GLN A 179 38.32 9.01 -22.55
N PRO A 180 38.45 7.95 -23.36
CA PRO A 180 37.48 6.86 -23.37
C PRO A 180 37.31 6.24 -21.98
N ALA A 181 38.39 6.03 -21.23
CA ALA A 181 38.32 5.46 -19.89
C ALA A 181 37.51 6.34 -18.92
N ARG A 182 37.69 7.67 -18.98
CA ARG A 182 36.92 8.64 -18.18
C ARG A 182 35.42 8.60 -18.54
N ILE A 183 35.11 8.60 -19.83
CA ILE A 183 33.73 8.54 -20.34
C ILE A 183 33.06 7.24 -19.90
N TYR A 184 33.74 6.09 -20.02
CA TYR A 184 33.20 4.80 -19.59
C TYR A 184 32.92 4.74 -18.09
N VAL A 185 33.80 5.30 -17.26
CA VAL A 185 33.61 5.34 -15.80
C VAL A 185 32.38 6.18 -15.44
N PHE A 186 32.26 7.40 -15.98
CA PHE A 186 31.05 8.21 -15.75
C PHE A 186 29.81 7.57 -16.31
N GLY A 187 29.88 7.00 -17.51
CA GLY A 187 28.78 6.27 -18.12
C GLY A 187 28.32 5.09 -17.27
N LEU A 188 29.25 4.34 -16.68
CA LEU A 188 28.93 3.24 -15.77
C LEU A 188 28.26 3.77 -14.47
N ILE A 189 28.85 4.80 -13.85
CA ILE A 189 28.32 5.38 -12.60
C ILE A 189 26.89 5.90 -12.82
N TYR A 190 26.69 6.76 -13.83
CA TYR A 190 25.37 7.32 -14.10
C TYR A 190 24.38 6.28 -14.62
N GLY A 191 24.87 5.28 -15.38
CA GLY A 191 24.06 4.15 -15.84
C GLY A 191 23.52 3.30 -14.68
N VAL A 192 24.36 3.03 -13.67
CA VAL A 192 23.92 2.33 -12.45
C VAL A 192 22.92 3.18 -11.66
N LEU A 193 23.19 4.48 -11.47
CA LEU A 193 22.26 5.37 -10.78
C LEU A 193 20.89 5.44 -11.48
N LEU A 194 20.90 5.57 -12.80
CA LEU A 194 19.67 5.55 -13.60
C LEU A 194 18.94 4.20 -13.49
N GLY A 195 19.67 3.09 -13.58
CA GLY A 195 19.11 1.75 -13.41
C GLY A 195 18.46 1.57 -12.04
N MET A 196 19.11 2.04 -10.97
CA MET A 196 18.57 2.04 -9.61
C MET A 196 17.29 2.89 -9.48
N LEU A 197 17.29 4.07 -10.11
CA LEU A 197 16.14 4.96 -10.12
C LEU A 197 14.94 4.29 -10.81
N VAL A 198 15.15 3.75 -12.01
CA VAL A 198 14.11 3.06 -12.79
C VAL A 198 13.60 1.83 -12.05
N TYR A 199 14.49 1.00 -11.52
CA TYR A 199 14.14 -0.19 -10.74
C TYR A 199 13.25 0.16 -9.54
N ASN A 200 13.66 1.15 -8.73
CA ASN A 200 12.89 1.55 -7.55
C ASN A 200 11.58 2.26 -7.93
N LEU A 201 11.52 2.94 -9.08
CA LEU A 201 10.29 3.53 -9.60
C LEU A 201 9.25 2.44 -9.95
N PHE A 202 9.67 1.35 -10.61
CA PHE A 202 8.78 0.22 -10.86
C PHE A 202 8.26 -0.42 -9.57
N ILE A 203 9.13 -0.56 -8.57
CA ILE A 203 8.70 -1.07 -7.26
C ILE A 203 7.71 -0.10 -6.61
N PHE A 204 7.96 1.21 -6.65
CA PHE A 204 7.05 2.21 -6.10
C PHE A 204 5.66 2.15 -6.75
N ILE A 205 5.60 2.05 -8.09
CA ILE A 205 4.32 1.91 -8.82
C ILE A 205 3.56 0.66 -8.38
N SER A 206 4.27 -0.44 -8.12
CA SER A 206 3.68 -1.72 -7.71
C SER A 206 3.24 -1.73 -6.24
N VAL A 207 4.08 -1.20 -5.34
CA VAL A 207 3.89 -1.30 -3.87
C VAL A 207 3.19 -0.08 -3.30
N ARG A 208 3.41 1.11 -3.90
CA ARG A 208 2.89 2.42 -3.48
C ARG A 208 3.30 2.82 -2.04
N ASP A 209 4.46 2.33 -1.59
CA ASP A 209 5.01 2.71 -0.29
C ASP A 209 5.79 4.04 -0.43
N PRO A 210 5.48 5.08 0.37
CA PRO A 210 6.11 6.40 0.29
C PRO A 210 7.62 6.37 0.54
N ASP A 211 8.16 5.36 1.22
CA ASP A 211 9.59 5.22 1.43
C ASP A 211 10.36 5.09 0.11
N TYR A 212 9.79 4.37 -0.87
CA TYR A 212 10.37 4.31 -2.21
C TYR A 212 10.32 5.65 -2.94
N LEU A 213 9.27 6.43 -2.78
CA LEU A 213 9.19 7.76 -3.39
C LEU A 213 10.29 8.68 -2.85
N TYR A 214 10.46 8.74 -1.52
CA TYR A 214 11.52 9.54 -0.91
C TYR A 214 12.91 9.08 -1.35
N TYR A 215 13.11 7.77 -1.44
CA TYR A 215 14.36 7.20 -1.92
C TYR A 215 14.64 7.55 -3.39
N ILE A 216 13.66 7.44 -4.28
CA ILE A 216 13.77 7.80 -5.70
C ILE A 216 14.15 9.29 -5.84
N LEU A 217 13.48 10.17 -5.09
CA LEU A 217 13.76 11.60 -5.11
C LEU A 217 15.15 11.93 -4.57
N TYR A 218 15.62 11.20 -3.56
CA TYR A 218 17.00 11.28 -3.08
C TYR A 218 18.00 10.88 -4.18
N VAL A 219 17.84 9.70 -4.78
CA VAL A 219 18.72 9.18 -5.84
C VAL A 219 18.76 10.13 -7.05
N ALA A 220 17.59 10.61 -7.49
CA ALA A 220 17.49 11.54 -8.62
C ALA A 220 18.19 12.87 -8.33
N SER A 221 17.92 13.47 -7.18
CA SER A 221 18.51 14.74 -6.78
C SER A 221 20.03 14.63 -6.61
N PHE A 222 20.49 13.54 -5.99
CA PHE A 222 21.91 13.29 -5.80
C PHE A 222 22.63 12.98 -7.11
N GLY A 223 22.02 12.22 -8.01
CA GLY A 223 22.56 11.95 -9.34
C GLY A 223 22.71 13.22 -10.18
N LEU A 224 21.70 14.09 -10.17
CA LEU A 224 21.78 15.40 -10.83
C LEU A 224 22.82 16.31 -10.19
N TYR A 225 22.95 16.30 -8.86
CA TYR A 225 24.04 17.01 -8.17
C TYR A 225 25.41 16.53 -8.63
N GLN A 226 25.63 15.22 -8.73
CA GLN A 226 26.88 14.65 -9.23
C GLN A 226 27.16 15.06 -10.68
N MET A 227 26.15 15.09 -11.54
CA MET A 227 26.32 15.60 -12.91
C MET A 227 26.69 17.09 -12.92
N SER A 228 26.11 17.88 -12.01
CA SER A 228 26.39 19.32 -11.90
C SER A 228 27.83 19.58 -11.49
N ILE A 229 28.31 18.96 -10.42
CA ILE A 229 29.67 19.18 -9.90
C ILE A 229 30.76 18.63 -10.81
N ASN A 230 30.48 17.59 -11.59
CA ASN A 230 31.40 17.01 -12.56
C ASN A 230 31.37 17.72 -13.92
N GLY A 231 30.58 18.81 -14.07
CA GLY A 231 30.52 19.58 -15.31
C GLY A 231 29.73 18.90 -16.45
N VAL A 232 29.11 17.72 -16.19
CA VAL A 232 28.34 16.98 -17.18
C VAL A 232 26.98 17.66 -17.40
N ALA A 233 26.40 18.21 -16.34
CA ALA A 233 25.09 18.86 -16.44
C ALA A 233 25.13 20.15 -17.27
N ILE A 234 26.18 20.97 -17.15
CA ILE A 234 26.33 22.16 -17.98
C ILE A 234 26.61 21.81 -19.44
N GLU A 235 27.23 20.66 -19.72
CA GLU A 235 27.47 20.19 -21.08
C GLU A 235 26.19 19.72 -21.77
N TYR A 236 25.34 18.93 -21.10
CA TYR A 236 24.20 18.24 -21.73
C TYR A 236 22.83 18.76 -21.36
N LEU A 237 22.63 19.28 -20.12
CA LEU A 237 21.28 19.62 -19.63
C LEU A 237 20.97 21.12 -19.77
N TRP A 238 21.94 22.01 -19.47
CA TRP A 238 21.71 23.47 -19.51
C TRP A 238 22.90 24.28 -20.03
N PRO A 239 23.39 23.97 -21.26
CA PRO A 239 24.62 24.58 -21.81
C PRO A 239 24.53 26.11 -22.01
N ASN A 240 23.32 26.63 -22.13
CA ASN A 240 23.09 28.06 -22.40
C ASN A 240 22.50 28.82 -21.20
N ASN A 241 22.46 28.19 -20.01
CA ASN A 241 21.94 28.82 -18.79
C ASN A 241 22.97 28.79 -17.65
N PRO A 242 23.97 29.68 -17.68
CA PRO A 242 25.06 29.73 -16.67
C PRO A 242 24.53 30.01 -15.26
N TRP A 243 23.48 30.82 -15.12
CA TRP A 243 22.86 31.09 -13.83
C TRP A 243 22.37 29.81 -13.17
N TRP A 244 21.62 29.00 -13.91
CA TRP A 244 21.12 27.72 -13.38
C TRP A 244 22.26 26.70 -13.20
N ALA A 245 23.28 26.70 -14.05
CA ALA A 245 24.46 25.84 -13.91
C ALA A 245 25.08 26.00 -12.52
N ASN A 246 25.21 27.23 -12.04
CA ASN A 246 25.75 27.54 -10.71
C ASN A 246 24.70 27.27 -9.60
N ALA A 247 23.50 27.82 -9.73
CA ALA A 247 22.45 27.66 -8.72
C ALA A 247 22.04 26.21 -8.50
N SER A 248 22.09 25.35 -9.54
CA SER A 248 21.69 23.95 -9.47
C SER A 248 22.51 23.12 -8.50
N THR A 249 23.81 23.38 -8.37
CA THR A 249 24.70 22.62 -7.48
C THR A 249 24.24 22.70 -6.01
N PRO A 250 24.19 23.87 -5.34
CA PRO A 250 23.73 23.97 -3.97
C PRO A 250 22.24 23.63 -3.82
N PHE A 251 21.42 23.93 -4.83
CA PHE A 251 20.00 23.57 -4.83
C PHE A 251 19.80 22.05 -4.79
N LEU A 252 20.51 21.29 -5.64
CA LEU A 252 20.42 19.83 -5.70
C LEU A 252 21.07 19.17 -4.49
N MET A 253 22.14 19.75 -3.92
CA MET A 253 22.71 19.31 -2.63
C MET A 253 21.67 19.38 -1.51
N ALA A 254 20.98 20.51 -1.40
CA ALA A 254 19.95 20.72 -0.39
C ALA A 254 18.74 19.80 -0.64
N THR A 255 18.31 19.65 -1.89
CA THR A 255 17.21 18.75 -2.28
C THR A 255 17.53 17.30 -1.94
N ALA A 256 18.73 16.83 -2.26
CA ALA A 256 19.17 15.48 -1.90
C ALA A 256 19.19 15.28 -0.39
N THR A 257 19.69 16.25 0.39
CA THR A 257 19.71 16.19 1.85
C THR A 257 18.29 16.17 2.43
N LEU A 258 17.36 16.97 1.87
CA LEU A 258 15.96 16.98 2.25
C LEU A 258 15.35 15.58 2.12
N PHE A 259 15.47 14.97 0.94
CA PHE A 259 14.90 13.66 0.69
C PHE A 259 15.64 12.54 1.43
N ALA A 260 16.95 12.65 1.64
CA ALA A 260 17.70 11.72 2.49
C ALA A 260 17.22 11.75 3.95
N CYS A 261 16.99 12.94 4.52
CA CYS A 261 16.42 13.10 5.86
C CYS A 261 14.99 12.57 5.93
N GLN A 262 14.15 12.89 4.94
CA GLN A 262 12.75 12.44 4.90
C GLN A 262 12.67 10.92 4.71
N PHE A 263 13.50 10.34 3.85
CA PHE A 263 13.63 8.90 3.71
C PHE A 263 14.05 8.24 5.03
N SER A 264 15.07 8.77 5.69
CA SER A 264 15.57 8.24 6.97
C SER A 264 14.51 8.28 8.06
N ARG A 265 13.72 9.35 8.14
CA ARG A 265 12.59 9.49 9.07
C ARG A 265 11.53 8.42 8.86
N SER A 266 11.13 8.22 7.61
CA SER A 266 10.09 7.26 7.21
C SER A 266 10.59 5.82 7.34
N PHE A 267 11.75 5.53 6.78
CA PHE A 267 12.36 4.20 6.73
C PHE A 267 12.70 3.64 8.11
N LEU A 268 13.27 4.45 9.01
CA LEU A 268 13.60 4.06 10.39
C LEU A 268 12.46 4.28 11.37
N VAL A 269 11.31 4.82 10.92
CA VAL A 269 10.13 5.11 11.76
C VAL A 269 10.52 5.94 13.00
N THR A 270 11.36 6.97 12.80
CA THR A 270 11.99 7.75 13.88
C THR A 270 10.99 8.40 14.83
N HIS A 271 9.80 8.77 14.36
CA HIS A 271 8.73 9.35 15.17
C HIS A 271 8.28 8.43 16.32
N ARG A 272 8.40 7.09 16.16
CA ARG A 272 8.09 6.11 17.20
C ARG A 272 9.32 5.74 18.03
N LEU A 273 10.48 5.60 17.38
CA LEU A 273 11.70 5.13 18.04
C LEU A 273 12.36 6.21 18.92
N ALA A 274 12.46 7.44 18.39
CA ALA A 274 13.15 8.55 19.04
C ALA A 274 12.55 9.90 18.60
N PRO A 275 11.48 10.39 19.23
CA PRO A 275 10.79 11.63 18.82
C PRO A 275 11.68 12.88 18.79
N TRP A 276 12.71 12.96 19.66
CA TRP A 276 13.68 14.06 19.66
C TRP A 276 14.53 14.06 18.37
N LEU A 277 14.91 12.87 17.88
CA LEU A 277 15.69 12.70 16.68
C LEU A 277 14.84 12.97 15.42
N ASP A 278 13.57 12.58 15.47
CA ASP A 278 12.61 12.91 14.42
C ASP A 278 12.45 14.42 14.24
N LYS A 279 12.34 15.16 15.35
CA LYS A 279 12.33 16.64 15.33
C LYS A 279 13.63 17.21 14.75
N LEU A 280 14.78 16.63 15.11
CA LEU A 280 16.07 17.06 14.58
C LEU A 280 16.18 16.83 13.07
N LEU A 281 15.76 15.67 12.56
CA LEU A 281 15.69 15.41 11.12
C LEU A 281 14.70 16.36 10.43
N LEU A 282 13.57 16.67 11.06
CA LEU A 282 12.60 17.63 10.51
C LEU A 282 13.17 19.06 10.46
N THR A 283 13.99 19.46 11.43
CA THR A 283 14.71 20.75 11.36
C THR A 283 15.72 20.77 10.21
N MET A 284 16.39 19.64 9.91
CA MET A 284 17.26 19.52 8.74
C MET A 284 16.47 19.64 7.44
N VAL A 285 15.28 19.05 7.34
CA VAL A 285 14.37 19.22 6.19
C VAL A 285 13.97 20.69 6.01
N GLY A 286 13.62 21.38 7.08
CA GLY A 286 13.33 22.83 7.05
C GLY A 286 14.55 23.66 6.63
N ALA A 287 15.72 23.36 7.19
CA ALA A 287 16.96 24.02 6.81
C ALA A 287 17.31 23.80 5.33
N ALA A 288 17.06 22.59 4.80
CA ALA A 288 17.27 22.30 3.38
C ALA A 288 16.37 23.15 2.49
N ALA A 289 15.09 23.31 2.84
CA ALA A 289 14.18 24.19 2.11
C ALA A 289 14.65 25.66 2.13
N VAL A 290 15.19 26.13 3.25
CA VAL A 290 15.79 27.47 3.34
C VAL A 290 17.01 27.60 2.43
N VAL A 291 17.92 26.60 2.42
CA VAL A 291 19.11 26.61 1.55
C VAL A 291 18.71 26.57 0.08
N MET A 292 17.67 25.82 -0.31
CA MET A 292 17.11 25.88 -1.66
C MET A 292 16.64 27.30 -2.03
N GLY A 293 15.97 27.98 -1.10
CA GLY A 293 15.61 29.40 -1.27
C GLY A 293 16.83 30.32 -1.42
N ILE A 294 17.87 30.13 -0.61
CA ILE A 294 19.14 30.87 -0.72
C ILE A 294 19.77 30.66 -2.11
N ALA A 295 19.77 29.44 -2.64
CA ALA A 295 20.33 29.11 -3.94
C ALA A 295 19.61 29.83 -5.11
N LEU A 296 18.30 30.06 -4.97
CA LEU A 296 17.50 30.72 -6.00
C LEU A 296 17.55 32.26 -5.92
N PHE A 297 17.70 32.85 -4.71
CA PHE A 297 17.44 34.28 -4.51
C PHE A 297 18.66 35.07 -3.97
N LEU A 298 19.63 34.43 -3.31
CA LEU A 298 20.73 35.11 -2.59
C LEU A 298 22.12 34.91 -3.22
N GLY A 299 22.21 34.12 -4.30
CA GLY A 299 23.45 33.90 -5.04
C GLY A 299 24.21 32.62 -4.65
N TYR A 300 25.20 32.29 -5.48
CA TYR A 300 25.91 31.01 -5.47
C TYR A 300 26.78 30.78 -4.22
N GLY A 301 27.63 31.76 -3.86
CA GLY A 301 28.59 31.59 -2.77
C GLY A 301 27.96 31.31 -1.40
N PRO A 302 27.00 32.14 -0.93
CA PRO A 302 26.25 31.86 0.30
C PRO A 302 25.50 30.54 0.28
N ALA A 303 24.88 30.20 -0.87
CA ALA A 303 24.14 28.97 -1.05
C ALA A 303 25.03 27.73 -0.92
N LEU A 304 26.19 27.73 -1.60
CA LEU A 304 27.08 26.59 -1.59
C LEU A 304 27.68 26.32 -0.20
N ARG A 305 28.05 27.40 0.53
CA ARG A 305 28.56 27.28 1.91
C ARG A 305 27.47 26.69 2.83
N SER A 306 26.26 27.24 2.76
CA SER A 306 25.13 26.76 3.56
C SER A 306 24.77 25.31 3.22
N ALA A 307 24.76 24.93 1.93
CA ALA A 307 24.53 23.56 1.47
C ALA A 307 25.62 22.60 1.98
N THR A 308 26.88 23.02 1.97
CA THR A 308 27.98 22.19 2.49
C THR A 308 27.81 21.88 3.98
N TYR A 309 27.53 22.89 4.81
CA TYR A 309 27.26 22.67 6.24
C TYR A 309 26.01 21.80 6.46
N LEU A 310 24.96 22.01 5.67
CA LEU A 310 23.74 21.23 5.74
C LEU A 310 23.98 19.75 5.41
N VAL A 311 24.75 19.45 4.36
CA VAL A 311 25.08 18.06 3.97
C VAL A 311 25.88 17.37 5.07
N VAL A 312 26.91 18.03 5.60
CA VAL A 312 27.75 17.46 6.67
C VAL A 312 26.91 17.23 7.94
N GLY A 313 26.16 18.24 8.37
CA GLY A 313 25.27 18.11 9.54
C GLY A 313 24.18 17.07 9.33
N GLY A 314 23.55 17.06 8.16
CA GLY A 314 22.52 16.09 7.78
C GLY A 314 23.04 14.66 7.79
N ALA A 315 24.23 14.42 7.20
CA ALA A 315 24.85 13.09 7.18
C ALA A 315 25.13 12.56 8.59
N LEU A 316 25.62 13.41 9.50
CA LEU A 316 25.85 13.03 10.90
C LEU A 316 24.56 12.68 11.62
N VAL A 317 23.50 13.47 11.42
CA VAL A 317 22.18 13.22 12.05
C VAL A 317 21.53 11.95 11.50
N ILE A 318 21.63 11.72 10.19
CA ILE A 318 21.12 10.50 9.55
C ILE A 318 21.88 9.27 10.08
N TYR A 319 23.20 9.36 10.18
CA TYR A 319 24.02 8.27 10.71
C TYR A 319 23.68 7.96 12.17
N LEU A 320 23.51 9.00 12.98
CA LEU A 320 23.05 8.87 14.36
C LEU A 320 21.67 8.20 14.45
N ALA A 321 20.77 8.52 13.52
CA ALA A 321 19.44 7.89 13.45
C ALA A 321 19.55 6.38 13.23
N GLY A 322 20.45 5.94 12.36
CA GLY A 322 20.74 4.53 12.14
C GLY A 322 21.28 3.83 13.40
N ILE A 323 22.22 4.46 14.11
CA ILE A 323 22.78 3.92 15.36
C ILE A 323 21.69 3.79 16.43
N VAL A 324 20.85 4.81 16.61
CA VAL A 324 19.75 4.78 17.58
C VAL A 324 18.75 3.69 17.23
N ALA A 325 18.44 3.48 15.96
CA ALA A 325 17.58 2.40 15.51
C ALA A 325 18.16 1.01 15.88
N ILE A 326 19.45 0.80 15.70
CA ILE A 326 20.14 -0.45 16.14
C ILE A 326 20.04 -0.61 17.66
N ALA A 327 20.30 0.45 18.43
CA ALA A 327 20.25 0.42 19.89
C ALA A 327 18.84 0.11 20.42
N LYS A 328 17.80 0.46 19.67
CA LYS A 328 16.39 0.12 19.97
C LYS A 328 15.97 -1.25 19.45
N GLY A 329 16.88 -2.03 18.86
CA GLY A 329 16.62 -3.40 18.42
C GLY A 329 16.06 -3.54 16.99
N GLU A 330 15.96 -2.45 16.24
CA GLU A 330 15.46 -2.49 14.87
C GLU A 330 16.49 -3.10 13.91
N ARG A 331 16.13 -4.23 13.30
CA ARG A 331 17.01 -4.95 12.36
C ARG A 331 17.39 -4.11 11.14
N VAL A 332 16.45 -3.31 10.67
CA VAL A 332 16.61 -2.44 9.50
C VAL A 332 17.72 -1.42 9.70
N GLY A 333 17.96 -0.96 10.92
CA GLY A 333 19.04 -0.04 11.28
C GLY A 333 20.44 -0.56 10.91
N ARG A 334 20.65 -1.88 10.92
CA ARG A 334 21.98 -2.48 10.59
C ARG A 334 22.34 -2.24 9.12
N TYR A 335 21.42 -2.56 8.21
CA TYR A 335 21.63 -2.34 6.77
C TYR A 335 21.80 -0.86 6.46
N PHE A 336 21.01 -0.03 7.12
CA PHE A 336 21.07 1.42 6.99
C PHE A 336 22.45 1.98 7.40
N VAL A 337 22.97 1.60 8.59
CA VAL A 337 24.29 2.05 9.06
C VAL A 337 25.41 1.54 8.17
N ILE A 338 25.34 0.29 7.68
CA ILE A 338 26.34 -0.25 6.75
C ILE A 338 26.37 0.58 5.47
N ALA A 339 25.21 0.86 4.88
CA ALA A 339 25.11 1.65 3.65
C ALA A 339 25.72 3.05 3.81
N TRP A 340 25.30 3.78 4.85
CA TRP A 340 25.82 5.10 5.15
C TRP A 340 27.32 5.11 5.55
N SER A 341 27.81 4.04 6.19
CA SER A 341 29.26 3.89 6.49
C SER A 341 30.08 3.80 5.22
N VAL A 342 29.63 3.04 4.23
CA VAL A 342 30.32 2.92 2.93
C VAL A 342 30.40 4.27 2.22
N PHE A 343 29.31 5.01 2.20
CA PHE A 343 29.28 6.37 1.66
C PHE A 343 30.26 7.32 2.37
N MET A 344 30.23 7.34 3.72
CA MET A 344 31.10 8.19 4.53
C MET A 344 32.58 7.84 4.33
N VAL A 345 32.92 6.56 4.27
CA VAL A 345 34.32 6.12 4.00
C VAL A 345 34.76 6.59 2.62
N GLY A 346 33.92 6.46 1.59
CA GLY A 346 34.20 6.98 0.25
C GLY A 346 34.45 8.50 0.26
N GLY A 347 33.62 9.25 0.98
CA GLY A 347 33.78 10.70 1.15
C GLY A 347 35.06 11.10 1.88
N VAL A 348 35.45 10.38 2.93
CA VAL A 348 36.69 10.62 3.68
C VAL A 348 37.93 10.33 2.81
N ILE A 349 37.92 9.21 2.08
CA ILE A 349 39.04 8.86 1.16
C ILE A 349 39.22 9.95 0.10
N PHE A 350 38.14 10.38 -0.53
CA PHE A 350 38.13 11.44 -1.52
C PHE A 350 38.61 12.78 -0.92
N GLY A 351 38.14 13.15 0.27
CA GLY A 351 38.57 14.34 0.99
C GLY A 351 40.06 14.31 1.34
N LEU A 352 40.58 13.18 1.81
CA LEU A 352 42.01 13.03 2.11
C LEU A 352 42.87 13.11 0.84
N MET A 353 42.38 12.61 -0.30
CA MET A 353 43.03 12.76 -1.60
C MET A 353 43.09 14.26 -2.01
N LEU A 354 41.97 14.98 -1.88
CA LEU A 354 41.92 16.43 -2.18
C LEU A 354 42.90 17.25 -1.30
N LEU A 355 43.06 16.83 -0.04
CA LEU A 355 44.04 17.46 0.88
C LEU A 355 45.49 17.04 0.58
N GLY A 356 45.74 16.24 -0.46
CA GLY A 356 47.07 15.76 -0.82
C GLY A 356 47.69 14.74 0.13
N LYS A 357 46.90 14.21 1.09
CA LYS A 357 47.35 13.18 2.05
C LYS A 357 47.30 11.77 1.47
N LEU A 358 46.46 11.51 0.47
CA LEU A 358 46.43 10.28 -0.29
C LEU A 358 46.86 10.52 -1.74
N PRO A 359 47.45 9.53 -2.41
CA PRO A 359 47.82 9.65 -3.82
C PRO A 359 46.56 9.74 -4.69
N ASN A 360 46.67 10.48 -5.80
CA ASN A 360 45.60 10.54 -6.80
C ASN A 360 45.67 9.26 -7.66
N THR A 361 44.90 8.27 -7.28
CA THR A 361 44.71 6.99 -8.00
C THR A 361 43.27 6.86 -8.45
N PHE A 362 42.96 5.92 -9.33
CA PHE A 362 41.59 5.63 -9.74
C PHE A 362 40.63 5.42 -8.54
N LEU A 363 41.05 4.59 -7.57
CA LEU A 363 40.23 4.28 -6.40
C LEU A 363 39.99 5.51 -5.50
N THR A 364 41.02 6.35 -5.26
CA THR A 364 40.86 7.53 -4.41
C THR A 364 40.07 8.64 -5.10
N MET A 365 40.25 8.80 -6.41
CA MET A 365 39.50 9.77 -7.21
C MET A 365 38.01 9.46 -7.30
N TYR A 366 37.67 8.19 -7.48
CA TYR A 366 36.28 7.77 -7.62
C TYR A 366 35.66 7.18 -6.32
N ALA A 367 36.39 7.24 -5.19
CA ALA A 367 35.96 6.63 -3.92
C ALA A 367 34.59 7.11 -3.48
N CYS A 368 34.30 8.40 -3.58
CA CYS A 368 32.99 8.97 -3.23
C CYS A 368 31.87 8.45 -4.15
N HIS A 369 32.12 8.36 -5.46
CA HIS A 369 31.15 7.85 -6.43
C HIS A 369 30.86 6.36 -6.22
N ILE A 370 31.91 5.56 -6.00
CA ILE A 370 31.79 4.13 -5.69
C ILE A 370 31.02 3.95 -4.38
N GLY A 371 31.36 4.73 -3.35
CA GLY A 371 30.67 4.72 -2.06
C GLY A 371 29.17 5.01 -2.19
N THR A 372 28.82 5.99 -3.01
CA THR A 372 27.42 6.35 -3.28
C THR A 372 26.66 5.25 -4.01
N VAL A 373 27.23 4.66 -5.06
CA VAL A 373 26.60 3.57 -5.80
C VAL A 373 26.34 2.37 -4.88
N LEU A 374 27.32 2.02 -4.04
CA LEU A 374 27.18 0.92 -3.08
C LEU A 374 26.15 1.25 -1.98
N GLU A 375 26.17 2.48 -1.45
CA GLU A 375 25.18 2.94 -0.47
C GLU A 375 23.75 2.82 -1.03
N MET A 376 23.53 3.34 -2.23
CA MET A 376 22.22 3.29 -2.87
C MET A 376 21.77 1.86 -3.17
N ALA A 377 22.67 0.97 -3.60
CA ALA A 377 22.35 -0.44 -3.80
C ALA A 377 21.97 -1.12 -2.48
N LEU A 378 22.74 -0.89 -1.42
CA LEU A 378 22.46 -1.46 -0.09
C LEU A 378 21.14 -0.95 0.50
N LEU A 379 20.84 0.35 0.35
CA LEU A 379 19.57 0.91 0.81
C LEU A 379 18.38 0.35 0.03
N SER A 380 18.52 0.19 -1.28
CA SER A 380 17.47 -0.44 -2.10
C SER A 380 17.21 -1.89 -1.69
N MET A 381 18.28 -2.66 -1.41
CA MET A 381 18.15 -4.02 -0.87
C MET A 381 17.50 -4.04 0.51
N ALA A 382 17.87 -3.12 1.39
CA ALA A 382 17.29 -3.00 2.72
C ALA A 382 15.78 -2.67 2.66
N LEU A 383 15.40 -1.80 1.74
CA LEU A 383 14.00 -1.43 1.50
C LEU A 383 13.19 -2.63 0.98
N ALA A 384 13.75 -3.40 0.05
CA ALA A 384 13.12 -4.64 -0.46
C ALA A 384 12.98 -5.71 0.64
N ASP A 385 14.01 -5.90 1.49
CA ASP A 385 13.96 -6.85 2.61
C ASP A 385 12.88 -6.49 3.63
N ARG A 386 12.76 -5.21 3.97
CA ARG A 386 11.70 -4.70 4.86
C ARG A 386 10.30 -5.06 4.34
N ILE A 387 10.03 -4.85 3.05
CA ILE A 387 8.74 -5.19 2.46
C ILE A 387 8.50 -6.69 2.46
N ASN A 388 9.50 -7.48 2.11
CA ASN A 388 9.39 -8.94 2.14
C ASN A 388 9.10 -9.46 3.56
N HIS A 389 9.72 -8.86 4.58
CA HIS A 389 9.45 -9.21 5.97
C HIS A 389 8.01 -8.85 6.37
N ALA A 390 7.54 -7.64 6.03
CA ALA A 390 6.18 -7.22 6.31
C ALA A 390 5.14 -8.12 5.62
N ARG A 391 5.36 -8.47 4.34
CA ARG A 391 4.50 -9.41 3.60
C ARG A 391 4.46 -10.80 4.24
N ARG A 392 5.60 -11.32 4.69
CA ARG A 392 5.66 -12.62 5.37
C ARG A 392 4.89 -12.61 6.70
N GLN A 393 5.02 -11.57 7.50
CA GLN A 393 4.25 -11.39 8.72
C GLN A 393 2.74 -11.33 8.44
N GLN A 394 2.33 -10.56 7.45
CA GLN A 394 0.94 -10.45 7.06
C GLN A 394 0.36 -11.79 6.59
N ALA A 395 1.11 -12.54 5.78
CA ALA A 395 0.72 -13.87 5.33
C ALA A 395 0.59 -14.87 6.51
N GLN A 396 1.50 -14.83 7.48
CA GLN A 396 1.42 -15.66 8.69
C GLN A 396 0.20 -15.32 9.54
N THR A 397 -0.11 -14.04 9.72
CA THR A 397 -1.31 -13.61 10.45
C THR A 397 -2.59 -14.08 9.76
N LEU A 398 -2.68 -13.94 8.43
CA LEU A 398 -3.83 -14.42 7.65
C LEU A 398 -4.03 -15.94 7.79
N LEU A 399 -2.94 -16.71 7.72
CA LEU A 399 -2.99 -18.17 7.90
C LEU A 399 -3.44 -18.56 9.32
N ALA A 400 -2.98 -17.84 10.35
CA ALA A 400 -3.41 -18.08 11.73
C ALA A 400 -4.90 -17.78 11.91
N THR A 401 -5.37 -16.63 11.43
CA THR A 401 -6.80 -16.23 11.48
C THR A 401 -7.68 -17.22 10.70
N GLY A 402 -7.21 -17.70 9.55
CA GLY A 402 -7.93 -18.72 8.77
C GLY A 402 -8.12 -20.04 9.54
N ARG A 403 -7.09 -20.50 10.24
CA ARG A 403 -7.18 -21.72 11.09
C ARG A 403 -8.13 -21.54 12.27
N ASP A 404 -8.12 -20.38 12.90
CA ASP A 404 -9.03 -20.09 14.02
C ASP A 404 -10.49 -20.03 13.55
N LEU A 405 -10.75 -19.44 12.40
CA LEU A 405 -12.09 -19.41 11.80
C LEU A 405 -12.59 -20.81 11.45
N GLU A 406 -11.75 -21.65 10.88
CA GLU A 406 -12.11 -23.03 10.55
C GLU A 406 -12.42 -23.86 11.81
N ARG A 407 -11.63 -23.68 12.89
CA ARG A 407 -11.87 -24.31 14.19
C ARG A 407 -13.21 -23.88 14.79
N LEU A 408 -13.53 -22.57 14.74
CA LEU A 408 -14.81 -22.05 15.22
C LEU A 408 -16.00 -22.61 14.41
N ASN A 409 -15.87 -22.69 13.10
CA ASN A 409 -16.90 -23.28 12.24
C ASN A 409 -17.16 -24.77 12.56
N GLN A 410 -16.10 -25.54 12.80
CA GLN A 410 -16.22 -26.94 13.20
C GLN A 410 -16.90 -27.09 14.57
N GLN A 411 -16.58 -26.22 15.54
CA GLN A 411 -17.22 -26.21 16.85
C GLN A 411 -18.73 -25.86 16.74
N LEU A 412 -19.05 -24.87 15.91
CA LEU A 412 -20.43 -24.46 15.67
C LEU A 412 -21.26 -25.60 15.01
N ALA A 413 -20.70 -26.23 13.98
CA ALA A 413 -21.31 -27.35 13.30
C ALA A 413 -21.57 -28.53 14.26
N THR A 414 -20.60 -28.85 15.12
CA THR A 414 -20.73 -29.90 16.13
C THR A 414 -21.80 -29.55 17.16
N SER A 415 -21.84 -28.32 17.65
CA SER A 415 -22.85 -27.84 18.60
C SER A 415 -24.25 -27.90 18.01
N ASN A 416 -24.42 -27.47 16.77
CA ASN A 416 -25.72 -27.55 16.09
C ASN A 416 -26.19 -29.00 15.94
N ARG A 417 -25.29 -29.91 15.50
CA ARG A 417 -25.63 -31.33 15.36
C ARG A 417 -26.08 -31.95 16.69
N LEU A 418 -25.35 -31.67 17.78
CA LEU A 418 -25.72 -32.18 19.11
C LEU A 418 -27.08 -31.63 19.56
N LYS A 419 -27.39 -30.37 19.27
CA LYS A 419 -28.68 -29.75 19.55
C LYS A 419 -29.81 -30.46 18.81
N ASP A 420 -29.62 -30.75 17.52
CA ASP A 420 -30.65 -31.39 16.69
C ASP A 420 -30.89 -32.86 17.12
N GLU A 421 -29.84 -33.61 17.40
CA GLU A 421 -29.89 -34.98 17.91
C GLU A 421 -30.60 -35.04 19.29
N PHE A 422 -30.30 -34.08 20.18
CA PHE A 422 -30.96 -33.96 21.48
C PHE A 422 -32.47 -33.71 21.32
N LEU A 423 -32.88 -32.78 20.47
CA LEU A 423 -34.29 -32.46 20.24
C LEU A 423 -35.07 -33.63 19.64
N ALA A 424 -34.47 -34.35 18.68
CA ALA A 424 -35.08 -35.52 18.08
C ALA A 424 -35.29 -36.64 19.10
N THR A 425 -34.30 -36.95 19.93
CA THR A 425 -34.37 -37.96 20.99
C THR A 425 -35.42 -37.57 22.04
N LEU A 426 -35.39 -36.33 22.51
CA LEU A 426 -36.31 -35.82 23.52
C LEU A 426 -37.78 -35.92 23.06
N THR A 427 -38.04 -35.61 21.77
CA THR A 427 -39.37 -35.73 21.18
C THR A 427 -39.85 -37.17 21.18
N HIS A 428 -39.00 -38.12 20.80
CA HIS A 428 -39.35 -39.55 20.79
C HIS A 428 -39.66 -40.07 22.21
N GLU A 429 -38.80 -39.70 23.18
CA GLU A 429 -38.95 -40.14 24.59
C GLU A 429 -40.15 -39.50 25.28
N LEU A 430 -40.65 -38.34 24.82
CA LEU A 430 -41.88 -37.71 25.33
C LEU A 430 -43.13 -38.26 24.66
N ARG A 431 -43.08 -38.60 23.37
CA ARG A 431 -44.25 -39.13 22.63
C ARG A 431 -44.72 -40.46 23.20
N THR A 432 -43.83 -41.37 23.55
CA THR A 432 -44.14 -42.72 24.02
C THR A 432 -44.99 -42.71 25.33
N PRO A 433 -44.60 -42.05 26.45
CA PRO A 433 -45.41 -42.00 27.66
C PRO A 433 -46.74 -41.23 27.46
N MET A 434 -46.71 -40.19 26.60
CA MET A 434 -47.91 -39.41 26.32
C MET A 434 -48.98 -40.25 25.59
N ASN A 435 -48.55 -41.04 24.59
CA ASN A 435 -49.50 -42.00 23.94
C ASN A 435 -50.03 -43.00 24.93
N GLY A 436 -49.22 -43.44 25.92
CA GLY A 436 -49.73 -44.31 27.01
C GLY A 436 -50.81 -43.63 27.89
N VAL A 437 -50.60 -42.32 28.20
CA VAL A 437 -51.60 -41.55 28.97
C VAL A 437 -52.89 -41.35 28.19
N ILE A 438 -52.77 -40.94 26.91
CA ILE A 438 -53.94 -40.76 26.03
C ILE A 438 -54.73 -42.08 25.90
N GLY A 439 -54.07 -43.20 25.58
CA GLY A 439 -54.73 -44.50 25.45
C GLY A 439 -55.36 -44.96 26.74
N SER A 440 -54.82 -44.66 27.92
CA SER A 440 -55.45 -44.96 29.21
C SER A 440 -56.69 -44.13 29.44
N LEU A 441 -56.65 -42.83 29.07
CA LEU A 441 -57.80 -41.94 29.18
C LEU A 441 -58.96 -42.33 28.19
N GLU A 442 -58.57 -42.75 26.98
CA GLU A 442 -59.54 -43.29 25.99
C GLU A 442 -60.23 -44.60 26.47
N LEU A 443 -59.44 -45.50 27.06
CA LEU A 443 -60.03 -46.70 27.67
C LEU A 443 -60.99 -46.38 28.82
N MET A 444 -60.68 -45.33 29.59
CA MET A 444 -61.58 -44.85 30.65
C MET A 444 -62.90 -44.29 30.08
N GLN A 445 -62.98 -43.74 28.87
CA GLN A 445 -64.21 -43.32 28.19
C GLN A 445 -65.16 -44.46 27.91
N THR A 446 -64.65 -45.66 27.74
CA THR A 446 -65.49 -46.87 27.50
C THR A 446 -66.18 -47.38 28.75
N LEU A 447 -65.85 -46.88 29.93
CA LEU A 447 -66.39 -47.24 31.21
C LEU A 447 -67.53 -46.27 31.57
N LYS A 448 -68.66 -46.77 32.19
CA LYS A 448 -69.67 -45.89 32.72
C LYS A 448 -69.21 -45.18 33.97
N LEU A 449 -68.71 -43.96 33.79
CA LEU A 449 -68.28 -43.07 34.85
C LEU A 449 -69.39 -42.15 35.29
N GLY A 450 -69.37 -41.70 36.53
CA GLY A 450 -70.33 -40.65 36.95
C GLY A 450 -69.95 -39.31 36.34
N ASP A 451 -70.89 -38.38 36.14
CA ASP A 451 -70.76 -37.12 35.39
C ASP A 451 -69.53 -36.28 35.77
N GLU A 452 -69.15 -36.24 37.03
CA GLU A 452 -68.01 -35.49 37.54
C GLU A 452 -66.66 -36.13 37.14
N LEU A 453 -66.61 -37.47 37.12
CA LEU A 453 -65.43 -38.22 36.73
C LEU A 453 -65.20 -38.20 35.21
N GLU A 454 -66.27 -38.17 34.45
CA GLU A 454 -66.30 -38.02 33.00
C GLU A 454 -65.75 -36.65 32.58
N MET A 455 -66.13 -35.59 33.32
CA MET A 455 -65.61 -34.25 33.11
C MET A 455 -64.03 -34.16 33.38
N TYR A 456 -63.55 -34.78 34.46
CA TYR A 456 -62.11 -34.84 34.76
C TYR A 456 -61.34 -35.67 33.72
N GLN A 457 -61.92 -36.79 33.28
CA GLN A 457 -61.28 -37.61 32.24
C GLN A 457 -61.24 -36.88 30.90
N GLN A 458 -62.26 -36.17 30.47
CA GLN A 458 -62.30 -35.36 29.27
C GLN A 458 -61.25 -34.20 29.35
N THR A 459 -61.18 -33.58 30.52
CA THR A 459 -60.14 -32.51 30.74
C THR A 459 -58.72 -33.04 30.64
N ALA A 460 -58.49 -34.24 31.21
CA ALA A 460 -57.16 -34.87 31.16
C ALA A 460 -56.80 -35.34 29.73
N ALA A 461 -57.78 -35.90 29.02
CA ALA A 461 -57.57 -36.30 27.62
C ALA A 461 -57.29 -35.13 26.70
N SER A 462 -58.05 -34.03 26.85
CA SER A 462 -57.76 -32.79 26.11
C SER A 462 -56.38 -32.23 26.40
N SER A 463 -55.99 -32.20 27.68
CA SER A 463 -54.63 -31.70 28.07
C SER A 463 -53.49 -32.56 27.51
N ALA A 464 -53.65 -33.89 27.51
CA ALA A 464 -52.69 -34.81 26.93
C ALA A 464 -52.59 -34.66 25.39
N GLN A 465 -53.73 -34.44 24.72
CA GLN A 465 -53.79 -34.18 23.29
C GLN A 465 -53.08 -32.86 22.92
N ASP A 466 -53.37 -31.82 23.72
CA ASP A 466 -52.68 -30.53 23.53
C ASP A 466 -51.15 -30.66 23.67
N MET A 467 -50.68 -31.47 24.63
CA MET A 467 -49.26 -31.71 24.83
C MET A 467 -48.62 -32.49 23.65
N MET A 468 -49.34 -33.49 23.10
CA MET A 468 -48.91 -34.20 21.89
C MET A 468 -48.83 -33.32 20.68
N SER A 469 -49.79 -32.44 20.48
CA SER A 469 -49.78 -31.42 19.42
C SER A 469 -48.57 -30.51 19.55
N MET A 470 -48.25 -30.12 20.78
CA MET A 470 -47.06 -29.31 21.11
C MET A 470 -45.75 -30.02 20.75
N ILE A 471 -45.60 -31.27 21.16
CA ILE A 471 -44.40 -32.08 20.88
C ILE A 471 -44.22 -32.28 19.36
N ASN A 472 -45.28 -32.62 18.66
CA ASN A 472 -45.24 -32.79 17.20
C ASN A 472 -44.93 -31.47 16.47
N GLY A 473 -45.47 -30.35 16.95
CA GLY A 473 -45.13 -29.02 16.41
C GLY A 473 -43.65 -28.66 16.54
N ILE A 474 -43.06 -28.93 17.70
CA ILE A 474 -41.61 -28.72 17.93
C ILE A 474 -40.79 -29.62 16.99
N LEU A 475 -41.17 -30.87 16.82
CA LEU A 475 -40.48 -31.79 15.90
C LEU A 475 -40.52 -31.29 14.47
N THR A 476 -41.72 -30.98 13.95
CA THR A 476 -41.87 -30.45 12.59
C THR A 476 -41.04 -29.20 12.37
N LEU A 477 -40.96 -28.33 13.38
CA LEU A 477 -40.15 -27.12 13.32
C LEU A 477 -38.65 -27.42 13.26
N THR A 478 -38.17 -28.40 14.03
CA THR A 478 -36.75 -28.83 14.00
C THR A 478 -36.40 -29.53 12.69
N GLU A 479 -37.29 -30.36 12.15
CA GLU A 479 -37.10 -31.00 10.83
C GLU A 479 -37.05 -29.97 9.69
N LEU A 480 -37.88 -28.94 9.74
CA LEU A 480 -37.87 -27.83 8.80
C LEU A 480 -36.58 -27.02 8.89
N GLN A 481 -36.10 -26.73 10.11
CA GLN A 481 -34.85 -26.00 10.33
C GLN A 481 -33.62 -26.82 9.89
N ALA A 482 -33.64 -28.13 10.09
CA ALA A 482 -32.59 -29.05 9.66
C ALA A 482 -32.59 -29.31 8.14
N GLY A 483 -33.63 -28.86 7.42
CA GLY A 483 -33.79 -29.11 5.99
C GLY A 483 -34.02 -30.58 5.62
N VAL A 484 -34.54 -31.38 6.57
CA VAL A 484 -34.77 -32.81 6.38
C VAL A 484 -36.16 -33.07 5.81
N LEU A 485 -37.09 -32.12 6.00
CA LEU A 485 -38.47 -32.25 5.52
C LEU A 485 -38.55 -31.86 4.04
N TYR A 486 -39.10 -32.74 3.22
CA TYR A 486 -39.35 -32.53 1.79
C TYR A 486 -40.83 -32.54 1.47
N ALA A 487 -41.25 -31.78 0.44
CA ALA A 487 -42.60 -31.83 -0.08
C ALA A 487 -42.75 -33.05 -1.02
N GLU A 488 -43.78 -33.85 -0.78
CA GLU A 488 -44.18 -34.94 -1.67
C GLU A 488 -45.04 -34.39 -2.82
N CYS A 489 -45.09 -35.08 -3.95
CA CYS A 489 -45.86 -34.62 -5.11
C CYS A 489 -46.72 -35.76 -5.66
N ASP A 490 -47.75 -36.11 -4.91
CA ASP A 490 -48.71 -37.18 -5.26
C ASP A 490 -50.01 -36.61 -5.82
N ALA A 491 -50.73 -37.47 -6.56
CA ALA A 491 -52.05 -37.10 -7.09
C ALA A 491 -53.12 -37.33 -6.03
N PHE A 492 -53.98 -36.34 -5.79
CA PHE A 492 -55.10 -36.42 -4.86
C PHE A 492 -56.35 -35.71 -5.42
N GLU A 493 -57.54 -36.10 -4.94
CA GLU A 493 -58.80 -35.46 -5.27
C GLU A 493 -59.07 -34.27 -4.35
N VAL A 494 -59.28 -33.09 -4.94
CA VAL A 494 -59.52 -31.86 -4.18
C VAL A 494 -60.84 -31.96 -3.35
N SER A 495 -61.88 -32.50 -3.96
CA SER A 495 -63.18 -32.73 -3.30
C SER A 495 -63.09 -33.66 -2.10
N GLU A 496 -62.28 -34.72 -2.16
CA GLU A 496 -62.07 -35.66 -1.07
C GLU A 496 -61.34 -34.99 0.12
N LEU A 497 -60.30 -34.29 -0.12
CA LEU A 497 -59.52 -33.60 0.92
C LEU A 497 -60.36 -32.56 1.67
N PHE A 498 -61.07 -31.71 0.94
CA PHE A 498 -61.98 -30.73 1.60
C PHE A 498 -63.20 -31.33 2.18
N GLY A 499 -63.72 -32.49 1.67
CA GLY A 499 -64.74 -33.27 2.27
C GLY A 499 -64.37 -33.82 3.64
N GLN A 500 -63.18 -34.38 3.78
CA GLN A 500 -62.65 -34.85 5.07
C GLN A 500 -62.48 -33.70 6.07
N LEU A 501 -61.98 -32.53 5.64
CA LEU A 501 -61.91 -31.34 6.49
C LEU A 501 -63.32 -30.88 6.94
N HIS A 502 -64.28 -30.86 6.03
CA HIS A 502 -65.67 -30.49 6.38
C HIS A 502 -66.28 -31.45 7.42
N GLU A 503 -66.13 -32.75 7.22
CA GLU A 503 -66.61 -33.76 8.13
C GLU A 503 -66.02 -33.63 9.53
N ARG A 504 -64.67 -33.42 9.60
CA ARG A 504 -63.99 -33.28 10.86
C ARG A 504 -64.31 -32.00 11.63
N PHE A 505 -64.52 -30.88 10.97
CA PHE A 505 -64.72 -29.58 11.61
C PHE A 505 -66.21 -29.21 11.77
N ASN A 506 -67.11 -29.93 11.14
CA ASN A 506 -68.55 -29.67 11.24
C ASN A 506 -69.08 -29.83 12.68
N SER A 507 -68.74 -30.92 13.38
CA SER A 507 -69.18 -31.16 14.78
C SER A 507 -68.62 -30.10 15.75
N PRO A 508 -67.28 -29.72 15.73
CA PRO A 508 -66.77 -28.62 16.55
C PRO A 508 -67.42 -27.26 16.27
N ALA A 509 -67.74 -26.96 15.01
CA ALA A 509 -68.36 -25.70 14.62
C ALA A 509 -69.86 -25.68 15.12
N GLN A 510 -70.55 -26.75 14.93
CA GLN A 510 -71.98 -26.90 15.44
C GLN A 510 -72.04 -26.81 16.97
N ALA A 511 -71.09 -27.41 17.68
CA ALA A 511 -71.02 -27.32 19.15
C ALA A 511 -70.85 -25.85 19.63
N LYS A 512 -70.30 -24.98 18.84
CA LYS A 512 -70.23 -23.54 19.08
C LYS A 512 -71.33 -22.72 18.40
N SER A 513 -72.28 -23.35 17.73
CA SER A 513 -73.34 -22.70 16.94
C SER A 513 -72.79 -21.80 15.81
N LEU A 514 -71.65 -22.16 15.24
CA LEU A 514 -71.02 -21.45 14.11
C LEU A 514 -71.47 -22.05 12.78
N GLY A 515 -71.76 -21.20 11.79
CA GLY A 515 -71.94 -21.63 10.41
C GLY A 515 -70.65 -22.05 9.80
N LEU A 516 -70.53 -23.26 9.22
CA LEU A 516 -69.32 -23.70 8.49
C LEU A 516 -69.68 -24.03 7.04
N THR A 517 -69.10 -23.33 6.09
CA THR A 517 -69.38 -23.52 4.66
C THR A 517 -68.07 -23.70 3.86
N PHE A 518 -68.12 -24.65 2.92
CA PHE A 518 -67.02 -24.89 1.96
C PHE A 518 -67.57 -24.59 0.56
N ASP A 519 -66.89 -23.65 -0.12
CA ASP A 519 -67.23 -23.15 -1.45
C ASP A 519 -66.08 -23.51 -2.42
N LEU A 520 -66.26 -24.57 -3.17
CA LEU A 520 -65.33 -25.07 -4.14
C LEU A 520 -65.74 -24.59 -5.54
N ASP A 521 -64.84 -23.90 -6.26
CA ASP A 521 -65.10 -23.43 -7.62
C ASP A 521 -65.32 -24.61 -8.58
N ASP A 522 -66.40 -24.61 -9.31
CA ASP A 522 -66.75 -25.65 -10.31
C ASP A 522 -65.70 -25.83 -11.42
N LYS A 523 -64.82 -24.85 -11.58
CA LYS A 523 -63.74 -24.88 -12.57
C LYS A 523 -62.44 -25.56 -12.06
N LEU A 524 -62.40 -26.02 -10.81
CA LEU A 524 -61.28 -26.76 -10.28
C LEU A 524 -61.11 -28.12 -10.94
N PRO A 525 -59.92 -28.53 -11.32
CA PRO A 525 -59.72 -29.92 -11.75
C PRO A 525 -59.97 -30.85 -10.58
N ALA A 526 -60.66 -31.96 -10.86
CA ALA A 526 -61.06 -32.97 -9.84
C ALA A 526 -59.78 -33.50 -9.12
N THR A 527 -58.67 -33.67 -9.87
CA THR A 527 -57.42 -34.23 -9.36
C THR A 527 -56.28 -33.29 -9.64
N VAL A 528 -55.45 -33.01 -8.63
CA VAL A 528 -54.20 -32.22 -8.70
C VAL A 528 -53.05 -33.03 -8.12
N ARG A 529 -51.82 -32.63 -8.43
CA ARG A 529 -50.61 -33.23 -7.83
C ARG A 529 -49.92 -32.23 -6.94
N GLY A 530 -49.62 -32.66 -5.72
CA GLY A 530 -48.98 -31.89 -4.68
C GLY A 530 -48.86 -32.70 -3.40
N ASP A 531 -48.53 -32.07 -2.29
CA ASP A 531 -48.44 -32.72 -0.98
C ASP A 531 -49.80 -32.54 -0.24
N ALA A 532 -50.63 -33.55 -0.35
CA ALA A 532 -51.96 -33.55 0.26
C ALA A 532 -51.92 -33.47 1.79
N ASP A 533 -50.97 -34.17 2.43
CA ASP A 533 -50.82 -34.21 3.88
C ASP A 533 -50.42 -32.86 4.46
N LYS A 534 -49.42 -32.19 3.84
CA LYS A 534 -49.00 -30.86 4.29
C LYS A 534 -50.04 -29.79 3.99
N LEU A 535 -50.75 -29.93 2.86
CA LEU A 535 -51.89 -29.06 2.56
C LEU A 535 -52.99 -29.22 3.59
N TYR A 536 -53.35 -30.47 3.93
CA TYR A 536 -54.35 -30.79 4.96
C TYR A 536 -53.96 -30.15 6.29
N GLN A 537 -52.69 -30.33 6.75
CA GLN A 537 -52.19 -29.74 7.99
C GLN A 537 -52.28 -28.21 8.00
N CYS A 538 -51.97 -27.55 6.88
CA CYS A 538 -52.09 -26.10 6.78
C CYS A 538 -53.54 -25.63 6.92
N VAL A 539 -54.46 -26.24 6.20
CA VAL A 539 -55.89 -25.88 6.25
C VAL A 539 -56.50 -26.23 7.60
N GLU A 540 -56.15 -27.38 8.17
CA GLU A 540 -56.52 -27.80 9.52
C GLU A 540 -56.09 -26.74 10.56
N CYS A 541 -54.84 -26.29 10.55
CA CYS A 541 -54.33 -25.25 11.45
C CYS A 541 -55.12 -23.93 11.31
N LEU A 542 -55.50 -23.54 10.09
CA LEU A 542 -56.29 -22.32 9.86
C LEU A 542 -57.70 -22.44 10.31
N LEU A 543 -58.35 -23.63 10.11
CA LEU A 543 -59.72 -23.93 10.58
C LEU A 543 -59.79 -24.00 12.10
N ASP A 544 -58.82 -24.65 12.75
CA ASP A 544 -58.72 -24.66 14.21
C ASP A 544 -58.65 -23.24 14.78
N ASN A 545 -57.80 -22.36 14.18
CA ASN A 545 -57.74 -20.98 14.59
C ASN A 545 -59.09 -20.24 14.34
N ALA A 546 -59.74 -20.43 13.20
CA ALA A 546 -61.00 -19.80 12.87
C ALA A 546 -62.11 -20.20 13.89
N ILE A 547 -62.29 -21.50 14.22
CA ILE A 547 -63.23 -21.97 15.21
C ILE A 547 -62.87 -21.47 16.61
N LYS A 548 -61.61 -21.44 16.95
CA LYS A 548 -61.10 -21.00 18.24
C LYS A 548 -61.43 -19.53 18.52
N PHE A 549 -61.20 -18.64 17.56
CA PHE A 549 -61.33 -17.20 17.72
C PHE A 549 -62.66 -16.60 17.28
N THR A 550 -63.58 -17.42 16.72
CA THR A 550 -64.94 -17.00 16.43
C THR A 550 -65.87 -17.46 17.55
N ARG A 551 -66.64 -16.51 18.13
CA ARG A 551 -67.65 -16.80 19.18
C ARG A 551 -69.01 -17.01 18.59
N GLU A 552 -69.43 -16.16 17.67
CA GLU A 552 -70.75 -16.19 16.98
C GLU A 552 -70.52 -15.79 15.52
N GLY A 553 -71.28 -16.33 14.59
CA GLY A 553 -71.21 -16.03 13.18
C GLY A 553 -70.87 -17.23 12.30
N GLU A 554 -70.02 -17.03 11.29
CA GLU A 554 -69.70 -18.07 10.29
C GLU A 554 -68.22 -18.17 9.95
N ILE A 555 -67.82 -19.34 9.50
CA ILE A 555 -66.51 -19.65 8.93
C ILE A 555 -66.79 -20.15 7.52
N ARG A 556 -66.04 -19.53 6.55
CA ARG A 556 -66.19 -19.87 5.13
C ARG A 556 -64.85 -20.24 4.56
N VAL A 557 -64.76 -21.41 3.95
CA VAL A 557 -63.60 -21.88 3.21
C VAL A 557 -63.89 -21.75 1.72
N ARG A 558 -63.17 -20.91 1.00
CA ARG A 558 -63.31 -20.79 -0.44
C ARG A 558 -62.10 -21.38 -1.10
N VAL A 559 -62.31 -22.27 -2.07
CA VAL A 559 -61.22 -22.91 -2.84
C VAL A 559 -61.38 -22.57 -4.31
N SER A 560 -60.37 -21.94 -4.89
CA SER A 560 -60.40 -21.55 -6.28
C SER A 560 -59.05 -21.90 -6.97
N GLY A 561 -59.07 -22.03 -8.30
CA GLY A 561 -57.90 -22.37 -9.08
C GLY A 561 -57.65 -21.38 -10.22
N GLN A 562 -56.46 -20.84 -10.32
CA GLN A 562 -56.05 -20.02 -11.43
C GLN A 562 -55.03 -20.78 -12.28
N PRO A 563 -55.34 -21.12 -13.56
CA PRO A 563 -54.38 -21.73 -14.45
C PRO A 563 -53.19 -20.77 -14.65
N GLN A 564 -51.96 -21.27 -14.50
CA GLN A 564 -50.73 -20.52 -14.77
C GLN A 564 -50.15 -20.91 -16.14
N ASP A 565 -50.12 -22.20 -16.44
CA ASP A 565 -49.65 -22.80 -17.69
C ASP A 565 -50.52 -23.98 -18.09
N LEU A 566 -50.17 -24.70 -19.17
CA LEU A 566 -50.92 -25.86 -19.67
C LEU A 566 -51.01 -27.03 -18.67
N ASP A 567 -50.07 -27.14 -17.75
CA ASP A 567 -49.93 -28.21 -16.76
C ASP A 567 -49.87 -27.73 -15.31
N ARG A 568 -49.98 -26.41 -15.07
CA ARG A 568 -49.84 -25.80 -13.74
C ARG A 568 -51.05 -24.99 -13.36
N LEU A 569 -51.46 -25.17 -12.12
CA LEU A 569 -52.56 -24.46 -11.49
C LEU A 569 -52.04 -23.79 -10.21
N ARG A 570 -52.45 -22.58 -9.96
CA ARG A 570 -52.29 -21.96 -8.65
C ARG A 570 -53.54 -22.17 -7.85
N LEU A 571 -53.47 -23.07 -6.87
CA LEU A 571 -54.57 -23.34 -5.95
C LEU A 571 -54.61 -22.25 -4.88
N ARG A 572 -55.74 -21.57 -4.75
CA ARG A 572 -55.99 -20.54 -3.75
C ARG A 572 -57.05 -20.98 -2.79
N ILE A 573 -56.74 -21.02 -1.51
CA ILE A 573 -57.62 -21.43 -0.42
C ILE A 573 -57.73 -20.26 0.54
N GLU A 574 -58.94 -19.78 0.74
CA GLU A 574 -59.24 -18.67 1.64
C GLU A 574 -60.10 -19.23 2.81
N VAL A 575 -59.54 -19.10 4.03
CA VAL A 575 -60.25 -19.40 5.26
C VAL A 575 -60.67 -18.09 5.91
N MET A 576 -61.94 -17.79 5.87
CA MET A 576 -62.56 -16.57 6.38
C MET A 576 -63.33 -16.85 7.65
N ASP A 577 -63.14 -16.07 8.68
CA ASP A 577 -63.87 -16.11 9.93
C ASP A 577 -64.45 -14.72 10.27
N THR A 578 -65.55 -14.71 11.04
CA THR A 578 -66.21 -13.50 11.58
C THR A 578 -65.80 -13.27 13.04
N GLY A 579 -64.62 -13.68 13.45
CA GLY A 579 -64.15 -13.65 14.81
C GLY A 579 -63.66 -12.29 15.27
N ILE A 580 -62.76 -12.28 16.28
CA ILE A 580 -62.25 -11.07 16.92
C ILE A 580 -61.36 -10.26 16.05
N GLY A 581 -60.71 -10.85 15.03
CA GLY A 581 -59.66 -10.22 14.23
C GLY A 581 -58.43 -9.81 15.06
N PHE A 582 -57.46 -9.15 14.43
CA PHE A 582 -56.24 -8.63 15.08
C PHE A 582 -55.80 -7.32 14.46
N ASN A 583 -54.95 -6.55 15.17
CA ASN A 583 -54.52 -5.23 14.73
C ASN A 583 -53.20 -5.28 13.93
N ARG A 584 -52.89 -4.19 13.22
CA ARG A 584 -51.68 -4.07 12.40
C ARG A 584 -50.34 -4.21 13.17
N LEU A 585 -50.31 -3.95 14.47
CA LEU A 585 -49.09 -4.06 15.26
C LEU A 585 -48.73 -5.54 15.51
N ASP A 586 -49.74 -6.40 15.55
CA ASP A 586 -49.59 -7.84 15.76
C ASP A 586 -49.28 -8.60 14.47
N GLU A 587 -49.63 -8.04 13.28
CA GLU A 587 -49.36 -8.62 11.96
C GLU A 587 -47.88 -9.01 11.77
N VAL A 588 -46.93 -8.15 12.21
CA VAL A 588 -45.49 -8.36 12.04
C VAL A 588 -44.98 -9.58 12.79
N LYS A 589 -45.60 -9.88 13.94
CA LYS A 589 -45.20 -10.98 14.83
C LYS A 589 -46.01 -12.25 14.69
N LEU A 590 -47.09 -12.22 13.88
CA LEU A 590 -48.04 -13.31 13.75
C LEU A 590 -47.42 -14.68 13.40
N TYR A 591 -46.29 -14.64 12.69
CA TYR A 591 -45.55 -15.83 12.26
C TYR A 591 -44.26 -16.08 13.08
N GLU A 592 -44.03 -15.30 14.17
CA GLU A 592 -42.92 -15.57 15.09
C GLU A 592 -43.29 -16.77 15.98
N HIS A 593 -42.31 -17.59 16.30
CA HIS A 593 -42.49 -18.75 17.18
C HIS A 593 -42.89 -18.29 18.58
N PHE A 594 -43.89 -18.95 19.17
CA PHE A 594 -44.40 -18.69 20.54
C PHE A 594 -45.08 -17.32 20.70
N PHE A 595 -45.40 -16.61 19.63
CA PHE A 595 -46.12 -15.34 19.71
C PHE A 595 -47.65 -15.56 19.80
N GLN A 596 -48.31 -14.77 20.65
CA GLN A 596 -49.78 -14.76 20.84
C GLN A 596 -50.23 -13.30 20.98
N VAL A 597 -51.33 -12.94 20.29
CA VAL A 597 -51.83 -11.56 20.20
C VAL A 597 -52.33 -11.02 21.56
N ASP A 598 -52.85 -11.86 22.45
CA ASP A 598 -53.40 -11.42 23.74
C ASP A 598 -53.18 -12.47 24.84
N GLY A 599 -52.27 -12.15 25.82
CA GLY A 599 -51.98 -13.04 26.96
C GLY A 599 -53.14 -13.22 27.95
N SER A 600 -54.23 -12.41 27.86
CA SER A 600 -55.43 -12.56 28.67
C SER A 600 -56.37 -13.66 28.16
N MET A 601 -56.36 -13.92 26.85
CA MET A 601 -57.15 -14.96 26.18
C MET A 601 -56.54 -16.36 26.31
N THR A 602 -55.25 -16.47 26.66
CA THR A 602 -54.57 -17.77 26.86
C THR A 602 -55.14 -18.62 27.95
N ARG A 603 -55.84 -18.03 28.95
CA ARG A 603 -56.53 -18.77 30.00
C ARG A 603 -57.83 -19.45 29.51
N GLN A 604 -58.40 -18.96 28.42
CA GLN A 604 -59.69 -19.54 27.87
C GLN A 604 -59.44 -20.47 26.67
N TYR A 605 -58.37 -20.23 25.88
CA TYR A 605 -58.14 -20.96 24.62
C TYR A 605 -56.67 -21.30 24.47
N GLY A 606 -56.16 -22.33 25.12
CA GLY A 606 -54.72 -22.72 25.09
C GLY A 606 -54.14 -22.84 23.69
N GLY A 607 -52.79 -22.85 23.60
CA GLY A 607 -52.02 -23.07 22.35
C GLY A 607 -50.65 -22.47 22.46
N LEU A 608 -49.64 -22.99 21.74
CA LEU A 608 -48.22 -22.57 21.83
C LEU A 608 -47.84 -21.38 20.98
N GLY A 609 -48.67 -20.94 20.05
CA GLY A 609 -48.29 -19.91 19.09
C GLY A 609 -47.28 -20.38 18.03
N VAL A 610 -47.22 -21.68 17.73
CA VAL A 610 -46.32 -22.23 16.68
C VAL A 610 -47.06 -22.66 15.41
N GLY A 611 -48.38 -22.82 15.45
CA GLY A 611 -49.16 -23.36 14.32
C GLY A 611 -49.05 -22.54 13.04
N LEU A 612 -49.22 -21.21 13.12
CA LEU A 612 -49.11 -20.32 11.95
C LEU A 612 -47.66 -20.23 11.42
N ALA A 613 -46.65 -20.30 12.29
CA ALA A 613 -45.27 -20.35 11.89
C ALA A 613 -44.92 -21.63 11.11
N ILE A 614 -45.44 -22.79 11.57
CA ILE A 614 -45.31 -24.08 10.88
C ILE A 614 -46.08 -24.04 9.56
N CYS A 615 -47.32 -23.57 9.55
CA CYS A 615 -48.14 -23.44 8.35
C CYS A 615 -47.41 -22.62 7.28
N ARG A 616 -46.83 -21.45 7.62
CA ARG A 616 -46.05 -20.62 6.70
C ARG A 616 -44.86 -21.38 6.13
N LYS A 617 -44.11 -22.08 6.96
CA LYS A 617 -42.92 -22.84 6.53
C LYS A 617 -43.30 -24.04 5.64
N LEU A 618 -44.40 -24.74 5.92
CA LEU A 618 -44.92 -25.84 5.08
C LEU A 618 -45.40 -25.32 3.72
N VAL A 619 -45.99 -24.12 3.69
CA VAL A 619 -46.41 -23.46 2.44
C VAL A 619 -45.19 -23.01 1.63
N GLU A 620 -44.18 -22.39 2.28
CA GLU A 620 -42.90 -22.01 1.66
C GLU A 620 -42.16 -23.24 1.09
N LEU A 621 -42.14 -24.38 1.82
CA LEU A 621 -41.56 -25.65 1.38
C LEU A 621 -42.18 -26.16 0.07
N GLN A 622 -43.49 -25.93 -0.11
CA GLN A 622 -44.24 -26.31 -1.32
C GLN A 622 -44.16 -25.25 -2.42
N GLY A 623 -43.33 -24.17 -2.26
CA GLY A 623 -43.18 -23.07 -3.22
C GLY A 623 -44.41 -22.13 -3.29
N GLY A 624 -45.23 -22.13 -2.24
CA GLY A 624 -46.42 -21.31 -2.09
C GLY A 624 -46.20 -20.06 -1.23
N GLU A 625 -47.32 -19.37 -0.97
CA GLU A 625 -47.37 -18.15 -0.16
C GLU A 625 -48.59 -18.22 0.77
N LEU A 626 -48.37 -17.82 2.05
CA LEU A 626 -49.42 -17.60 3.03
C LEU A 626 -49.57 -16.11 3.29
N SER A 627 -50.74 -15.56 2.99
CA SER A 627 -51.09 -14.18 3.25
C SER A 627 -52.34 -14.08 4.15
N HIS A 628 -52.54 -12.91 4.72
CA HIS A 628 -53.68 -12.68 5.60
C HIS A 628 -54.24 -11.27 5.45
N HIS A 629 -55.51 -11.09 5.83
CA HIS A 629 -56.12 -9.79 6.01
C HIS A 629 -57.06 -9.88 7.24
N SER A 630 -56.94 -8.93 8.16
CA SER A 630 -57.77 -8.93 9.37
C SER A 630 -58.06 -7.51 9.83
N GLU A 631 -59.27 -7.32 10.38
CA GLU A 631 -59.66 -6.07 11.04
C GLU A 631 -60.26 -6.40 12.42
N PRO A 632 -59.87 -5.67 13.48
CA PRO A 632 -60.42 -5.91 14.81
C PRO A 632 -61.94 -5.84 14.83
N GLY A 633 -62.59 -6.91 15.32
CA GLY A 633 -64.03 -7.04 15.42
C GLY A 633 -64.76 -7.41 14.12
N GLN A 634 -64.06 -7.56 12.99
CA GLN A 634 -64.65 -7.96 11.71
C GLN A 634 -64.24 -9.36 11.25
N GLY A 635 -63.27 -9.98 11.96
CA GLY A 635 -62.73 -11.28 11.65
C GLY A 635 -61.43 -11.28 10.88
N SER A 636 -61.05 -12.45 10.37
CA SER A 636 -59.82 -12.66 9.64
C SER A 636 -60.03 -13.47 8.36
N CYS A 637 -59.19 -13.24 7.39
CA CYS A 637 -59.07 -14.03 6.17
C CYS A 637 -57.62 -14.46 5.96
N PHE A 638 -57.33 -15.74 6.05
CA PHE A 638 -56.06 -16.32 5.70
C PHE A 638 -56.14 -16.95 4.31
N THR A 639 -55.15 -16.61 3.46
CA THR A 639 -55.11 -17.08 2.08
C THR A 639 -53.84 -17.90 1.85
N LEU A 640 -54.04 -19.17 1.50
CA LEU A 640 -52.98 -20.07 1.00
C LEU A 640 -52.94 -20.01 -0.52
N SER A 641 -51.77 -19.84 -1.10
CA SER A 641 -51.56 -19.81 -2.55
C SER A 641 -50.45 -20.80 -2.90
N LEU A 642 -50.80 -21.94 -3.48
CA LEU A 642 -49.89 -23.06 -3.73
C LEU A 642 -49.81 -23.42 -5.21
N PRO A 643 -48.62 -23.65 -5.76
CA PRO A 643 -48.48 -24.18 -7.12
C PRO A 643 -48.80 -25.69 -7.10
N MET A 644 -49.76 -26.11 -7.94
CA MET A 644 -50.12 -27.49 -8.12
C MET A 644 -49.91 -27.90 -9.58
N LEU A 645 -49.62 -29.16 -9.83
CA LEU A 645 -49.61 -29.71 -11.19
C LEU A 645 -50.99 -30.30 -11.49
N MET A 646 -51.50 -30.10 -12.71
CA MET A 646 -52.74 -30.76 -13.15
C MET A 646 -52.46 -32.25 -13.41
N ALA A 647 -53.28 -33.13 -12.87
CA ALA A 647 -53.13 -34.55 -13.11
C ALA A 647 -53.68 -34.92 -14.50
N ILE A 648 -52.93 -35.73 -15.25
CA ILE A 648 -53.39 -36.28 -16.52
C ILE A 648 -54.48 -37.32 -16.19
N PRO A 649 -55.68 -37.29 -16.80
CA PRO A 649 -56.76 -38.24 -16.51
C PRO A 649 -56.28 -39.69 -16.72
N GLY A 650 -56.33 -40.52 -15.66
CA GLY A 650 -55.97 -41.95 -15.69
C GLY A 650 -54.89 -42.42 -14.73
N ALA A 651 -54.24 -41.52 -13.97
CA ALA A 651 -53.15 -41.85 -13.02
C ALA A 651 -53.54 -41.64 -11.55
N VAL A 652 -54.72 -42.08 -11.14
CA VAL A 652 -55.10 -41.95 -9.73
C VAL A 652 -54.62 -43.19 -8.95
N ARG A 653 -53.60 -43.01 -8.08
CA ARG A 653 -53.47 -43.90 -6.90
C ARG A 653 -54.55 -43.54 -5.93
N LYS A 654 -55.29 -44.55 -5.43
CA LYS A 654 -56.22 -44.33 -4.30
C LYS A 654 -55.46 -43.61 -3.21
N THR A 655 -56.03 -42.51 -2.77
CA THR A 655 -55.47 -41.74 -1.62
C THR A 655 -55.23 -42.74 -0.50
N PRO A 656 -53.97 -42.81 0.05
CA PRO A 656 -53.75 -43.53 1.28
C PRO A 656 -54.67 -42.88 2.32
N GLU A 657 -55.36 -43.70 3.17
CA GLU A 657 -56.08 -43.15 4.32
C GLU A 657 -55.16 -42.12 4.97
N LEU A 658 -55.55 -40.84 4.87
CA LEU A 658 -54.81 -39.73 5.46
C LEU A 658 -54.73 -40.03 6.96
N LYS A 659 -53.61 -40.62 7.38
CA LYS A 659 -53.36 -40.85 8.80
C LYS A 659 -53.33 -39.47 9.43
N ALA A 660 -54.35 -39.17 10.21
CA ALA A 660 -54.41 -38.00 11.05
C ALA A 660 -53.02 -37.94 11.81
N HIS A 661 -52.14 -37.09 11.41
CA HIS A 661 -50.79 -36.98 12.00
C HIS A 661 -50.81 -36.44 13.44
N TRP A 662 -52.04 -36.14 13.93
CA TRP A 662 -52.35 -35.67 15.28
C TRP A 662 -53.19 -36.70 16.04
N GLY A 663 -53.11 -37.92 15.66
CA GLY A 663 -53.99 -38.89 16.19
C GLY A 663 -53.50 -39.70 17.31
N ILE A 664 -54.15 -40.31 17.64
CA ILE A 664 -54.52 -41.48 18.41
C ILE A 664 -53.27 -42.33 18.64
#